data_dbc945d89ef543a39de7c2e05d007a2c
#
_entry.id   dbc945d89ef543a39de7c2e05d007a2c
#
_cell.length_a   1.000
_cell.length_b   1.000
_cell.length_c   1.000
_cell.angle_alpha   90.00
_cell.angle_beta   90.00
_cell.angle_gamma   90.00
#
_symmetry.space_group_name_H-M   'P 1'
#
loop_
_entity.id
_entity.type
_entity.pdbx_description
1 polymer ?
#
loop_
_entity_poly.entity_id
_entity_poly.type
_entity_poly.pdbx_seq_one_letter_code
_entity_poly.pdbx_strand_id
1 'polypeptide(L)'
;MKLLILDGNSVINRAYFGVKPLTTRDGLYTHAIYGFLNILERMEKEEQPEAVCVAFDLHGPTFRHLKYEGYKATRHAMPEELAQQMPIMKDVLRAMNIPIYECQGWEADDVIGTVGKICSQQDWECVIVTGDRDSLQLIDGNVHVKLVISKPGQTTTTLFDEEKFREEYGFEPKKLIDLKALMGDSSDNIPGVAGVGPKTAKELLAKFGSLDGVYAHLDDPSIRPKLREKLEAGKENAYLSFDLATIRPEAPIDFAPKDAIVQPYNRLELYQLFQKLEFVRLIDKYGLRGAAADAPKPEQKVQFLPRREDMPADVDSCAVYLAGDGSVGLAWGEGVCALTPMEAQMGQLSLAGKNLIFHDSKTAMHRLDELGIQAGECVFDTALAAYDLNPSSSDYTVSKLATNYLGLSVEDADAAACAEALWHLRPVLSGELEKNGMERLYREIEFPLCRVLYRMENRGICIDREQLRQFGDMLSRRISDCETLIFSYSGGEFNINSTRQLGELLFEKLGLPPVKKTKTGCSTNAEVLEKLKNKHPIVPAIMDYRMLTKLKSTYADGLMKEIREDGRIHTTFQNLVTATGRLSSTEPNLQNIPVRTDLGAEIRKMFIPKPGCVLVDADYSQIELRVLAHIAGDDAMRKAFCDHVDIHTATAAQVFGVPVEEVTPLQRRHAKAVNFGIVYGISEFSLAEDIGVSRYEARAYIDNYLNNYRGVKEYMHKVVADAREIGYTETLYGRRRYIPELKSSNFNVRSGAERIALNTPIQGTAADLIKLAMIRVENALNEKYPDAQLLLQVHDELIVECPEGIAQEVAALVSREMENVASLSVPLTAEAKFGKSWYEAK
;
A
#
# COMPACT_ATOMS: atom_id res chain seq x y z
N MET A 1 -5.74 30.56 -31.35
CA MET A 1 -5.71 30.34 -29.87
C MET A 1 -6.33 28.98 -29.61
N LYS A 2 -5.80 28.29 -28.61
CA LYS A 2 -6.26 26.93 -28.30
C LYS A 2 -6.96 26.89 -26.93
N LEU A 3 -8.17 26.30 -26.89
CA LEU A 3 -8.93 26.04 -25.66
C LEU A 3 -8.92 24.54 -25.35
N LEU A 4 -8.65 24.20 -24.10
CA LEU A 4 -8.81 22.85 -23.57
C LEU A 4 -10.08 22.81 -22.71
N ILE A 5 -11.03 21.95 -23.06
CA ILE A 5 -12.20 21.68 -22.23
C ILE A 5 -12.20 20.22 -21.74
N LEU A 6 -12.34 20.06 -20.43
CA LEU A 6 -12.42 18.73 -19.82
C LEU A 6 -13.87 18.36 -19.50
N ASP A 7 -14.25 17.15 -19.84
CA ASP A 7 -15.43 16.49 -19.29
C ASP A 7 -15.13 16.08 -17.84
N GLY A 8 -15.56 16.90 -16.89
CA GLY A 8 -15.24 16.76 -15.47
C GLY A 8 -15.71 15.44 -14.90
N ASN A 9 -16.93 15.00 -15.25
CA ASN A 9 -17.49 13.75 -14.75
C ASN A 9 -16.76 12.54 -15.30
N SER A 10 -16.47 12.52 -16.58
CA SER A 10 -15.77 11.41 -17.25
C SER A 10 -14.32 11.31 -16.75
N VAL A 11 -13.61 12.44 -16.67
CA VAL A 11 -12.20 12.45 -16.25
C VAL A 11 -12.05 12.07 -14.77
N ILE A 12 -12.90 12.60 -13.86
CA ILE A 12 -12.80 12.26 -12.44
C ILE A 12 -13.19 10.81 -12.15
N ASN A 13 -14.16 10.25 -12.87
CA ASN A 13 -14.47 8.82 -12.78
C ASN A 13 -13.29 7.95 -13.21
N ARG A 14 -12.61 8.31 -14.30
CA ARG A 14 -11.40 7.57 -14.75
C ARG A 14 -10.26 7.70 -13.75
N ALA A 15 -10.10 8.86 -13.14
CA ALA A 15 -9.13 9.07 -12.07
C ALA A 15 -9.44 8.19 -10.85
N TYR A 16 -10.70 8.13 -10.44
CA TYR A 16 -11.17 7.30 -9.32
C TYR A 16 -10.84 5.81 -9.51
N PHE A 17 -11.13 5.25 -10.68
CA PHE A 17 -10.84 3.83 -10.96
C PHE A 17 -9.37 3.58 -11.39
N GLY A 18 -8.65 4.60 -11.81
CA GLY A 18 -7.27 4.50 -12.30
C GLY A 18 -6.19 4.63 -11.23
N VAL A 19 -6.49 5.32 -10.14
CA VAL A 19 -5.57 5.58 -9.03
C VAL A 19 -5.94 4.70 -7.84
N LYS A 20 -4.94 4.18 -7.14
CA LYS A 20 -5.19 3.45 -5.88
C LYS A 20 -5.86 4.39 -4.86
N PRO A 21 -6.78 3.89 -4.03
CA PRO A 21 -7.39 4.70 -3.00
C PRO A 21 -6.36 5.42 -2.13
N LEU A 22 -6.51 6.73 -2.00
CA LEU A 22 -5.77 7.60 -1.10
C LEU A 22 -6.78 8.27 -0.18
N THR A 23 -6.47 8.35 1.10
CA THR A 23 -7.29 9.03 2.10
C THR A 23 -6.44 9.97 2.92
N THR A 24 -7.04 11.06 3.41
CA THR A 24 -6.47 11.85 4.49
C THR A 24 -6.57 11.07 5.81
N ARG A 25 -5.93 11.56 6.85
CA ARG A 25 -6.03 10.99 8.21
C ARG A 25 -7.44 10.91 8.73
N ASP A 26 -8.26 11.90 8.39
CA ASP A 26 -9.67 11.97 8.80
C ASP A 26 -10.57 11.06 7.95
N GLY A 27 -9.99 10.25 7.08
CA GLY A 27 -10.69 9.29 6.24
C GLY A 27 -11.34 9.87 4.99
N LEU A 28 -11.06 11.14 4.63
CA LEU A 28 -11.54 11.74 3.39
C LEU A 28 -10.80 11.12 2.19
N TYR A 29 -11.53 10.56 1.25
CA TYR A 29 -10.95 10.06 0.00
C TYR A 29 -10.45 11.20 -0.89
N THR A 30 -9.25 11.06 -1.46
CA THR A 30 -8.59 12.13 -2.22
C THR A 30 -8.05 11.68 -3.58
N HIS A 31 -8.01 10.38 -3.85
CA HIS A 31 -7.38 9.79 -5.03
C HIS A 31 -7.99 10.21 -6.36
N ALA A 32 -9.32 10.49 -6.41
CA ALA A 32 -9.96 10.95 -7.64
C ALA A 32 -9.52 12.39 -7.97
N ILE A 33 -9.42 13.27 -6.97
CA ILE A 33 -8.91 14.64 -7.13
C ILE A 33 -7.45 14.60 -7.57
N TYR A 34 -6.63 13.79 -6.89
CA TYR A 34 -5.21 13.62 -7.23
C TYR A 34 -5.01 13.14 -8.67
N GLY A 35 -5.79 12.14 -9.07
CA GLY A 35 -5.73 11.60 -10.42
C GLY A 35 -6.22 12.58 -11.48
N PHE A 36 -7.29 13.34 -11.17
CA PHE A 36 -7.81 14.38 -12.05
C PHE A 36 -6.75 15.46 -12.31
N LEU A 37 -6.11 15.98 -11.26
CA LEU A 37 -5.07 17.00 -11.37
C LEU A 37 -3.86 16.51 -12.19
N ASN A 38 -3.48 15.24 -12.04
CA ASN A 38 -2.42 14.66 -12.86
C ASN A 38 -2.81 14.54 -14.35
N ILE A 39 -4.09 14.25 -14.64
CA ILE A 39 -4.59 14.21 -16.02
C ILE A 39 -4.62 15.64 -16.59
N LEU A 40 -5.17 16.59 -15.86
CA LEU A 40 -5.22 18.00 -16.26
C LEU A 40 -3.83 18.54 -16.61
N GLU A 41 -2.88 18.42 -15.67
CA GLU A 41 -1.51 18.88 -15.89
C GLU A 41 -0.84 18.25 -17.12
N ARG A 42 -1.08 16.94 -17.30
CA ARG A 42 -0.56 16.24 -18.47
C ARG A 42 -1.14 16.80 -19.76
N MET A 43 -2.46 17.10 -19.77
CA MET A 43 -3.12 17.67 -20.94
C MET A 43 -2.63 19.09 -21.22
N GLU A 44 -2.45 19.90 -20.18
CA GLU A 44 -1.85 21.23 -20.31
C GLU A 44 -0.43 21.19 -20.90
N LYS A 45 0.39 20.23 -20.47
CA LYS A 45 1.76 20.04 -21.02
C LYS A 45 1.78 19.54 -22.46
N GLU A 46 0.88 18.63 -22.81
CA GLU A 46 0.82 18.05 -24.15
C GLU A 46 0.21 19.03 -25.17
N GLU A 47 -0.84 19.77 -24.79
CA GLU A 47 -1.61 20.64 -25.70
C GLU A 47 -1.19 22.11 -25.64
N GLN A 48 -0.56 22.56 -24.56
CA GLN A 48 -0.15 23.95 -24.32
C GLN A 48 -1.28 24.95 -24.62
N PRO A 49 -2.47 24.81 -24.01
CA PRO A 49 -3.62 25.65 -24.29
C PRO A 49 -3.43 27.07 -23.71
N GLU A 50 -3.97 28.08 -24.37
CA GLU A 50 -4.08 29.43 -23.83
C GLU A 50 -5.32 29.61 -22.94
N ALA A 51 -6.32 28.73 -23.07
CA ALA A 51 -7.54 28.76 -22.28
C ALA A 51 -7.91 27.35 -21.79
N VAL A 52 -8.43 27.24 -20.57
CA VAL A 52 -8.84 25.96 -19.95
C VAL A 52 -10.16 26.13 -19.24
N CYS A 53 -11.08 25.19 -19.43
CA CYS A 53 -12.33 25.12 -18.66
C CYS A 53 -12.78 23.67 -18.45
N VAL A 54 -13.73 23.47 -17.54
CA VAL A 54 -14.26 22.14 -17.19
C VAL A 54 -15.79 22.19 -17.21
N ALA A 55 -16.41 21.18 -17.83
CA ALA A 55 -17.85 21.00 -17.79
C ALA A 55 -18.24 19.87 -16.81
N PHE A 56 -19.27 20.07 -16.01
CA PHE A 56 -19.84 19.06 -15.12
C PHE A 56 -21.35 18.90 -15.33
N ASP A 57 -21.84 17.68 -15.07
CA ASP A 57 -23.28 17.42 -14.96
C ASP A 57 -23.83 18.01 -13.65
N LEU A 58 -25.02 18.60 -13.73
CA LEU A 58 -25.81 18.91 -12.55
C LEU A 58 -26.76 17.78 -12.18
N HIS A 59 -27.03 17.64 -10.90
CA HIS A 59 -27.98 16.64 -10.42
C HIS A 59 -29.41 17.01 -10.81
N GLY A 60 -30.10 16.10 -11.49
CA GLY A 60 -31.49 16.24 -11.90
C GLY A 60 -31.80 15.66 -13.27
N PRO A 61 -33.10 15.60 -13.63
CA PRO A 61 -33.47 15.08 -14.91
C PRO A 61 -33.10 16.06 -16.04
N THR A 62 -32.55 15.52 -17.13
CA THR A 62 -32.30 16.27 -18.36
C THR A 62 -33.45 16.13 -19.36
N PHE A 63 -33.44 16.90 -20.43
CA PHE A 63 -34.45 16.77 -21.46
C PHE A 63 -34.54 15.35 -22.07
N ARG A 64 -33.42 14.57 -22.03
CA ARG A 64 -33.39 13.16 -22.47
C ARG A 64 -34.19 12.25 -21.54
N HIS A 65 -34.08 12.46 -20.23
CA HIS A 65 -34.86 11.72 -19.23
C HIS A 65 -36.35 12.02 -19.36
N LEU A 66 -36.71 13.28 -19.64
CA LEU A 66 -38.12 13.67 -19.88
C LEU A 66 -38.70 13.04 -21.13
N LYS A 67 -37.84 12.77 -22.12
CA LYS A 67 -38.28 12.18 -23.42
C LYS A 67 -38.34 10.64 -23.39
N TYR A 68 -37.45 10.01 -22.60
CA TYR A 68 -37.38 8.56 -22.49
C TYR A 68 -37.03 8.17 -21.06
N GLU A 69 -38.01 7.61 -20.35
CA GLU A 69 -37.84 7.22 -18.93
C GLU A 69 -36.75 6.15 -18.71
N GLY A 70 -36.50 5.31 -19.73
CA GLY A 70 -35.44 4.30 -19.71
C GLY A 70 -34.03 4.86 -19.86
N TYR A 71 -33.84 6.16 -20.18
CA TYR A 71 -32.53 6.73 -20.45
C TYR A 71 -31.63 6.67 -19.21
N LYS A 72 -30.46 6.08 -19.34
CA LYS A 72 -29.46 5.87 -18.26
C LYS A 72 -29.99 5.11 -17.02
N ALA A 73 -31.16 4.45 -17.11
CA ALA A 73 -31.78 3.76 -15.97
C ALA A 73 -30.95 2.56 -15.44
N THR A 74 -30.03 2.04 -16.24
CA THR A 74 -29.15 0.93 -15.89
C THR A 74 -27.84 1.39 -15.23
N ARG A 75 -27.56 2.70 -15.18
CA ARG A 75 -26.36 3.24 -14.56
C ARG A 75 -26.42 3.09 -13.03
N HIS A 76 -25.35 2.59 -12.45
CA HIS A 76 -25.20 2.56 -10.99
C HIS A 76 -25.02 3.98 -10.42
N ALA A 77 -25.48 4.19 -9.20
CA ALA A 77 -25.22 5.43 -8.48
C ALA A 77 -23.73 5.68 -8.32
N MET A 78 -23.34 6.96 -8.27
CA MET A 78 -21.96 7.36 -8.00
C MET A 78 -21.51 6.79 -6.66
N PRO A 79 -20.31 6.15 -6.56
CA PRO A 79 -19.75 5.72 -5.28
C PRO A 79 -19.69 6.87 -4.28
N GLU A 80 -19.99 6.60 -3.02
CA GLU A 80 -20.02 7.63 -1.98
C GLU A 80 -18.64 8.28 -1.81
N GLU A 81 -17.57 7.49 -1.93
CA GLU A 81 -16.18 7.95 -1.87
C GLU A 81 -15.84 8.94 -3.01
N LEU A 82 -16.47 8.83 -4.16
CA LEU A 82 -16.32 9.78 -5.26
C LEU A 82 -17.23 11.00 -5.06
N ALA A 83 -18.46 10.78 -4.60
CA ALA A 83 -19.41 11.86 -4.35
C ALA A 83 -18.88 12.90 -3.34
N GLN A 84 -18.13 12.45 -2.32
CA GLN A 84 -17.47 13.33 -1.34
C GLN A 84 -16.37 14.19 -1.97
N GLN A 85 -15.72 13.72 -3.02
CA GLN A 85 -14.63 14.42 -3.68
C GLN A 85 -15.10 15.47 -4.71
N MET A 86 -16.31 15.35 -5.24
CA MET A 86 -16.85 16.25 -6.28
C MET A 86 -16.88 17.73 -5.88
N PRO A 87 -17.46 18.12 -4.72
CA PRO A 87 -17.47 19.52 -4.31
C PRO A 87 -16.07 20.06 -4.09
N ILE A 88 -15.18 19.27 -3.47
CA ILE A 88 -13.80 19.68 -3.20
C ILE A 88 -13.02 19.85 -4.51
N MET A 89 -13.26 18.99 -5.50
CA MET A 89 -12.65 19.12 -6.84
C MET A 89 -13.03 20.45 -7.49
N LYS A 90 -14.30 20.84 -7.40
CA LYS A 90 -14.77 22.13 -7.92
C LYS A 90 -14.14 23.31 -7.17
N ASP A 91 -13.92 23.21 -5.86
CA ASP A 91 -13.23 24.23 -5.09
C ASP A 91 -11.76 24.34 -5.50
N VAL A 92 -11.08 23.22 -5.74
CA VAL A 92 -9.70 23.19 -6.28
C VAL A 92 -9.63 23.87 -7.64
N LEU A 93 -10.56 23.57 -8.55
CA LEU A 93 -10.61 24.22 -9.88
C LEU A 93 -10.84 25.74 -9.78
N ARG A 94 -11.74 26.17 -8.88
CA ARG A 94 -11.95 27.62 -8.61
C ARG A 94 -10.68 28.29 -8.07
N ALA A 95 -10.00 27.66 -7.12
CA ALA A 95 -8.72 28.16 -6.61
C ALA A 95 -7.61 28.18 -7.69
N MET A 96 -7.71 27.29 -8.70
CA MET A 96 -6.85 27.31 -9.86
C MET A 96 -7.27 28.37 -10.92
N ASN A 97 -8.33 29.13 -10.68
CA ASN A 97 -8.94 30.06 -11.63
C ASN A 97 -9.37 29.40 -12.95
N ILE A 98 -9.79 28.13 -12.89
CA ILE A 98 -10.33 27.40 -14.03
C ILE A 98 -11.86 27.48 -14.01
N PRO A 99 -12.49 28.10 -15.02
CA PRO A 99 -13.95 28.22 -15.10
C PRO A 99 -14.63 26.85 -15.18
N ILE A 100 -15.75 26.72 -14.46
CA ILE A 100 -16.60 25.55 -14.45
C ILE A 100 -17.92 25.90 -15.12
N TYR A 101 -18.36 25.09 -16.07
CA TYR A 101 -19.62 25.26 -16.79
C TYR A 101 -20.56 24.11 -16.47
N GLU A 102 -21.77 24.46 -16.05
CA GLU A 102 -22.86 23.56 -15.68
C GLU A 102 -24.17 24.16 -16.17
N CYS A 103 -25.13 23.35 -16.63
CA CYS A 103 -26.39 23.83 -17.10
C CYS A 103 -27.55 22.95 -16.62
N GLN A 104 -28.53 23.52 -15.90
CA GLN A 104 -29.66 22.76 -15.39
C GLN A 104 -30.53 22.23 -16.55
N GLY A 105 -30.84 20.94 -16.49
CA GLY A 105 -31.63 20.24 -17.51
C GLY A 105 -30.87 19.82 -18.77
N TRP A 106 -29.57 20.09 -18.84
CA TRP A 106 -28.66 19.72 -19.90
C TRP A 106 -27.53 18.80 -19.33
N GLU A 107 -26.90 18.04 -20.19
CA GLU A 107 -25.75 17.21 -19.83
C GLU A 107 -24.43 17.93 -20.11
N ALA A 108 -23.35 17.52 -19.42
CA ALA A 108 -22.02 18.08 -19.65
C ALA A 108 -21.59 17.97 -21.13
N ASP A 109 -21.99 16.89 -21.82
CA ASP A 109 -21.72 16.70 -23.24
C ASP A 109 -22.33 17.79 -24.12
N ASP A 110 -23.56 18.25 -23.80
CA ASP A 110 -24.23 19.33 -24.52
C ASP A 110 -23.52 20.69 -24.23
N VAL A 111 -23.08 20.89 -23.01
CA VAL A 111 -22.26 22.06 -22.63
C VAL A 111 -20.94 22.06 -23.42
N ILE A 112 -20.25 20.92 -23.46
CA ILE A 112 -19.01 20.71 -24.20
C ILE A 112 -19.23 20.95 -25.70
N GLY A 113 -20.31 20.43 -26.25
CA GLY A 113 -20.69 20.65 -27.66
C GLY A 113 -20.96 22.13 -27.95
N THR A 114 -21.62 22.85 -27.01
CA THR A 114 -21.88 24.28 -27.13
C THR A 114 -20.57 25.09 -27.11
N VAL A 115 -19.65 24.78 -26.19
CA VAL A 115 -18.32 25.40 -26.14
C VAL A 115 -17.55 25.14 -27.43
N GLY A 116 -17.51 23.89 -27.90
CA GLY A 116 -16.83 23.54 -29.16
C GLY A 116 -17.37 24.33 -30.35
N LYS A 117 -18.72 24.42 -30.49
CA LYS A 117 -19.38 25.20 -31.56
C LYS A 117 -19.00 26.70 -31.49
N ILE A 118 -19.00 27.30 -30.30
CA ILE A 118 -18.61 28.71 -30.11
C ILE A 118 -17.14 28.92 -30.46
N CYS A 119 -16.24 28.01 -30.08
CA CYS A 119 -14.84 28.05 -30.43
C CYS A 119 -14.66 28.00 -31.96
N SER A 120 -15.30 27.03 -32.63
CA SER A 120 -15.26 26.91 -34.11
C SER A 120 -15.75 28.17 -34.79
N GLN A 121 -16.82 28.81 -34.29
CA GLN A 121 -17.35 30.06 -34.85
C GLN A 121 -16.43 31.28 -34.67
N GLN A 122 -15.53 31.24 -33.70
CA GLN A 122 -14.59 32.31 -33.37
C GLN A 122 -13.15 32.01 -33.79
N ASP A 123 -12.94 31.01 -34.65
CA ASP A 123 -11.64 30.53 -35.12
C ASP A 123 -10.66 30.14 -33.99
N TRP A 124 -11.20 29.56 -32.91
CA TRP A 124 -10.40 28.94 -31.86
C TRP A 124 -10.32 27.43 -32.09
N GLU A 125 -9.13 26.86 -31.88
CA GLU A 125 -8.95 25.40 -31.75
C GLU A 125 -9.50 24.97 -30.41
N CYS A 126 -10.33 23.93 -30.38
CA CYS A 126 -10.90 23.36 -29.16
C CYS A 126 -10.50 21.90 -29.05
N VAL A 127 -9.84 21.56 -27.94
CA VAL A 127 -9.50 20.16 -27.61
C VAL A 127 -10.37 19.70 -26.44
N ILE A 128 -11.26 18.76 -26.72
CA ILE A 128 -12.17 18.12 -25.75
C ILE A 128 -11.46 16.92 -25.12
N VAL A 129 -11.26 16.94 -23.80
CA VAL A 129 -10.66 15.85 -23.04
C VAL A 129 -11.76 15.07 -22.34
N THR A 130 -12.01 13.86 -22.78
CA THR A 130 -13.06 13.00 -22.23
C THR A 130 -12.65 11.52 -22.32
N GLY A 131 -13.30 10.67 -21.61
CA GLY A 131 -13.25 9.22 -21.80
C GLY A 131 -14.47 8.70 -22.55
N ASP A 132 -15.44 9.55 -22.88
CA ASP A 132 -16.61 9.16 -23.60
C ASP A 132 -16.39 9.25 -25.11
N ARG A 133 -16.74 8.18 -25.82
CA ARG A 133 -16.65 8.13 -27.29
C ARG A 133 -17.77 8.89 -27.99
N ASP A 134 -18.81 9.26 -27.27
CA ASP A 134 -19.93 10.00 -27.85
C ASP A 134 -19.52 11.40 -28.27
N SER A 135 -18.61 12.02 -27.55
CA SER A 135 -18.02 13.30 -27.88
C SER A 135 -17.28 13.31 -29.24
N LEU A 136 -16.95 12.13 -29.80
CA LEU A 136 -16.34 12.04 -31.13
C LEU A 136 -17.26 12.57 -32.26
N GLN A 137 -18.59 12.66 -32.06
CA GLN A 137 -19.50 13.30 -32.97
C GLN A 137 -19.30 14.81 -33.13
N LEU A 138 -18.57 15.43 -32.15
CA LEU A 138 -18.31 16.87 -32.11
C LEU A 138 -17.11 17.29 -32.95
N ILE A 139 -16.32 16.33 -33.42
CA ILE A 139 -15.11 16.62 -34.21
C ILE A 139 -15.48 17.38 -35.50
N ASP A 140 -14.80 18.51 -35.70
CA ASP A 140 -14.79 19.29 -36.92
C ASP A 140 -13.41 19.88 -37.21
N GLY A 141 -13.29 20.78 -38.18
CA GLY A 141 -12.01 21.38 -38.56
C GLY A 141 -11.26 22.10 -37.42
N ASN A 142 -11.96 22.58 -36.40
CA ASN A 142 -11.40 23.30 -35.25
C ASN A 142 -11.59 22.56 -33.91
N VAL A 143 -12.41 21.52 -33.87
CA VAL A 143 -12.73 20.75 -32.65
C VAL A 143 -12.13 19.36 -32.74
N HIS A 144 -11.24 19.03 -31.82
CA HIS A 144 -10.59 17.74 -31.68
C HIS A 144 -10.99 17.08 -30.38
N VAL A 145 -10.99 15.75 -30.33
CA VAL A 145 -11.31 14.98 -29.12
C VAL A 145 -10.12 14.16 -28.67
N LYS A 146 -9.69 14.37 -27.44
CA LYS A 146 -8.62 13.60 -26.80
C LYS A 146 -9.22 12.59 -25.84
N LEU A 147 -9.30 11.34 -26.28
CA LEU A 147 -9.83 10.25 -25.48
C LEU A 147 -8.84 9.80 -24.40
N VAL A 148 -9.30 9.81 -23.15
CA VAL A 148 -8.56 9.32 -21.99
C VAL A 148 -9.00 7.90 -21.69
N ILE A 149 -8.05 6.96 -21.69
CA ILE A 149 -8.28 5.55 -21.35
C ILE A 149 -7.44 5.21 -20.12
N SER A 150 -8.10 4.98 -18.99
CA SER A 150 -7.44 4.58 -17.76
C SER A 150 -7.56 3.08 -17.53
N LYS A 151 -6.42 2.45 -17.22
CA LYS A 151 -6.32 1.08 -16.69
C LYS A 151 -5.59 1.17 -15.35
N PRO A 152 -5.76 0.23 -14.42
CA PRO A 152 -5.04 0.27 -13.15
C PRO A 152 -3.53 0.48 -13.35
N GLY A 153 -3.02 1.61 -12.84
CA GLY A 153 -1.61 2.00 -12.97
C GLY A 153 -1.15 2.56 -14.32
N GLN A 154 -2.05 2.79 -15.28
CA GLN A 154 -1.70 3.38 -16.58
C GLN A 154 -2.86 4.17 -17.19
N THR A 155 -2.62 5.44 -17.51
CA THR A 155 -3.53 6.26 -18.30
C THR A 155 -2.88 6.56 -19.65
N THR A 156 -3.59 6.27 -20.74
CA THR A 156 -3.19 6.57 -22.10
C THR A 156 -4.18 7.56 -22.72
N THR A 157 -3.70 8.37 -23.64
CA THR A 157 -4.51 9.36 -24.37
C THR A 157 -4.35 9.15 -25.85
N THR A 158 -5.43 9.42 -26.62
CA THR A 158 -5.42 9.37 -28.07
C THR A 158 -6.18 10.57 -28.59
N LEU A 159 -5.51 11.39 -29.41
CA LEU A 159 -6.14 12.52 -30.08
C LEU A 159 -6.86 12.03 -31.34
N PHE A 160 -8.10 12.46 -31.51
CA PHE A 160 -8.92 12.26 -32.71
C PHE A 160 -9.21 13.62 -33.36
N ASP A 161 -8.81 13.74 -34.60
CA ASP A 161 -9.24 14.73 -35.58
C ASP A 161 -10.14 14.05 -36.62
N GLU A 162 -10.58 14.77 -37.63
CA GLU A 162 -11.42 14.21 -38.70
C GLU A 162 -10.73 13.10 -39.48
N GLU A 163 -9.43 13.23 -39.75
CA GLU A 163 -8.67 12.26 -40.53
C GLU A 163 -8.56 10.93 -39.78
N LYS A 164 -8.12 10.98 -38.54
CA LYS A 164 -7.99 9.79 -37.68
C LYS A 164 -9.34 9.13 -37.40
N PHE A 165 -10.39 9.95 -37.25
CA PHE A 165 -11.73 9.41 -37.06
C PHE A 165 -12.18 8.63 -38.29
N ARG A 166 -11.99 9.21 -39.54
CA ARG A 166 -12.32 8.54 -40.79
C ARG A 166 -11.50 7.24 -40.98
N GLU A 167 -10.24 7.24 -40.61
CA GLU A 167 -9.39 6.05 -40.66
C GLU A 167 -9.94 4.91 -39.76
N GLU A 168 -10.38 5.22 -38.54
CA GLU A 168 -10.83 4.20 -37.57
C GLU A 168 -12.28 3.77 -37.80
N TYR A 169 -13.14 4.70 -38.19
CA TYR A 169 -14.58 4.46 -38.31
C TYR A 169 -15.07 4.24 -39.73
N GLY A 170 -14.42 4.80 -40.76
CA GLY A 170 -14.76 4.67 -42.17
C GLY A 170 -15.84 5.64 -42.65
N PHE A 171 -16.23 6.63 -41.84
CA PHE A 171 -17.24 7.66 -42.17
C PHE A 171 -16.98 8.96 -41.42
N GLU A 172 -17.75 10.02 -41.69
CA GLU A 172 -17.61 11.32 -41.03
C GLU A 172 -18.04 11.31 -39.57
N PRO A 173 -17.44 12.12 -38.68
CA PRO A 173 -17.74 12.14 -37.23
C PRO A 173 -19.24 12.27 -36.91
N LYS A 174 -19.96 13.14 -37.53
CA LYS A 174 -21.41 13.35 -37.34
C LYS A 174 -22.27 12.08 -37.59
N LYS A 175 -21.77 11.14 -38.40
CA LYS A 175 -22.44 9.87 -38.69
C LYS A 175 -22.38 8.86 -37.56
N LEU A 176 -21.62 9.17 -36.50
CA LEU A 176 -21.63 8.37 -35.27
C LEU A 176 -23.03 8.34 -34.64
N ILE A 177 -23.79 9.41 -34.79
CA ILE A 177 -25.19 9.50 -34.34
C ILE A 177 -26.05 8.49 -35.08
N ASP A 178 -25.95 8.45 -36.42
CA ASP A 178 -26.67 7.48 -37.24
C ASP A 178 -26.32 6.03 -36.89
N LEU A 179 -25.05 5.78 -36.59
CA LEU A 179 -24.58 4.47 -36.14
C LEU A 179 -25.26 4.05 -34.82
N LYS A 180 -25.29 4.93 -33.85
CA LYS A 180 -25.95 4.69 -32.56
C LYS A 180 -27.47 4.59 -32.69
N ALA A 181 -28.05 5.34 -33.57
CA ALA A 181 -29.48 5.25 -33.89
C ALA A 181 -29.88 3.84 -34.35
N LEU A 182 -29.07 3.22 -35.18
CA LEU A 182 -29.33 1.87 -35.69
C LEU A 182 -28.98 0.78 -34.66
N MET A 183 -27.80 0.85 -33.98
CA MET A 183 -27.35 -0.24 -33.14
C MET A 183 -27.77 -0.12 -31.66
N GLY A 184 -28.23 1.07 -31.24
CA GLY A 184 -28.45 1.40 -29.84
C GLY A 184 -27.18 1.63 -29.05
N ASP A 185 -27.31 1.94 -27.75
CA ASP A 185 -26.23 2.02 -26.80
C ASP A 185 -26.63 1.41 -25.45
N SER A 186 -26.00 0.31 -25.09
CA SER A 186 -26.28 -0.38 -23.83
C SER A 186 -25.81 0.38 -22.60
N SER A 187 -24.82 1.27 -22.72
CA SER A 187 -24.29 2.06 -21.57
C SER A 187 -25.29 3.14 -21.15
N ASP A 188 -26.02 3.71 -22.08
CA ASP A 188 -27.06 4.73 -21.87
C ASP A 188 -28.47 4.21 -21.98
N ASN A 189 -28.62 2.90 -22.16
CA ASN A 189 -29.88 2.23 -22.35
C ASN A 189 -30.68 2.80 -23.54
N ILE A 190 -29.98 3.16 -24.62
CA ILE A 190 -30.57 3.63 -25.87
C ILE A 190 -30.98 2.42 -26.72
N PRO A 191 -32.26 2.29 -27.15
CA PRO A 191 -32.77 1.02 -27.63
C PRO A 191 -32.25 0.58 -29.00
N GLY A 192 -32.01 1.50 -29.93
CA GLY A 192 -31.66 1.14 -31.31
C GLY A 192 -32.71 0.30 -32.03
N VAL A 193 -32.31 -0.37 -33.12
CA VAL A 193 -33.11 -1.35 -33.82
C VAL A 193 -32.80 -2.75 -33.34
N ALA A 194 -33.76 -3.45 -32.77
CA ALA A 194 -33.57 -4.76 -32.18
C ALA A 194 -32.96 -5.77 -33.17
N GLY A 195 -31.76 -6.28 -32.80
CA GLY A 195 -31.04 -7.26 -33.62
C GLY A 195 -30.23 -6.68 -34.78
N VAL A 196 -29.99 -5.36 -34.77
CA VAL A 196 -29.00 -4.68 -35.62
C VAL A 196 -27.76 -4.38 -34.75
N GLY A 197 -26.68 -5.06 -35.06
CA GLY A 197 -25.40 -4.85 -34.34
C GLY A 197 -24.46 -3.90 -35.10
N PRO A 198 -23.30 -3.57 -34.49
CA PRO A 198 -22.35 -2.60 -35.03
C PRO A 198 -21.90 -2.87 -36.47
N LYS A 199 -21.68 -4.13 -36.83
CA LYS A 199 -21.26 -4.52 -38.18
C LYS A 199 -22.35 -4.21 -39.22
N THR A 200 -23.58 -4.63 -38.96
CA THR A 200 -24.72 -4.40 -39.84
C THR A 200 -25.03 -2.91 -39.95
N ALA A 201 -24.98 -2.17 -38.84
CA ALA A 201 -25.20 -0.74 -38.86
C ALA A 201 -24.14 0.01 -39.70
N LYS A 202 -22.85 -0.35 -39.57
CA LYS A 202 -21.77 0.20 -40.40
C LYS A 202 -21.96 -0.12 -41.90
N GLU A 203 -22.33 -1.34 -42.23
CA GLU A 203 -22.58 -1.75 -43.61
C GLU A 203 -23.74 -0.94 -44.23
N LEU A 204 -24.82 -0.71 -43.46
CA LEU A 204 -25.98 0.09 -43.91
C LEU A 204 -25.57 1.56 -44.13
N LEU A 205 -24.85 2.16 -43.20
CA LEU A 205 -24.41 3.55 -43.30
C LEU A 205 -23.37 3.76 -44.40
N ALA A 206 -22.47 2.82 -44.59
CA ALA A 206 -21.52 2.88 -45.72
C ALA A 206 -22.20 2.89 -47.07
N LYS A 207 -23.33 2.21 -47.17
CA LYS A 207 -24.09 2.12 -48.43
C LYS A 207 -25.09 3.25 -48.63
N PHE A 208 -25.86 3.59 -47.60
CA PHE A 208 -26.99 4.51 -47.70
C PHE A 208 -26.71 5.90 -47.08
N GLY A 209 -25.56 6.07 -46.49
CA GLY A 209 -25.06 7.37 -46.04
C GLY A 209 -25.59 7.91 -44.72
N SER A 210 -26.85 7.67 -44.35
CA SER A 210 -27.50 8.16 -43.14
C SER A 210 -28.63 7.28 -42.69
N LEU A 211 -29.19 7.53 -41.51
CA LEU A 211 -30.40 6.87 -41.01
C LEU A 211 -31.57 7.08 -41.99
N ASP A 212 -31.79 8.32 -42.42
CA ASP A 212 -32.81 8.65 -43.40
C ASP A 212 -32.56 7.92 -44.73
N GLY A 213 -31.32 7.85 -45.18
CA GLY A 213 -30.94 7.11 -46.38
C GLY A 213 -31.26 5.61 -46.29
N VAL A 214 -31.05 4.97 -45.13
CA VAL A 214 -31.42 3.58 -44.89
C VAL A 214 -32.95 3.40 -45.00
N TYR A 215 -33.71 4.27 -44.35
CA TYR A 215 -35.17 4.19 -44.36
C TYR A 215 -35.80 4.59 -45.69
N ALA A 216 -35.16 5.41 -46.52
CA ALA A 216 -35.57 5.74 -47.86
C ALA A 216 -35.34 4.58 -48.86
N HIS A 217 -34.45 3.67 -48.56
CA HIS A 217 -34.05 2.58 -49.47
C HIS A 217 -34.29 1.19 -48.87
N LEU A 218 -35.32 1.02 -48.04
CA LEU A 218 -35.64 -0.27 -47.41
C LEU A 218 -35.90 -1.40 -48.45
N ASP A 219 -36.34 -1.05 -49.66
CA ASP A 219 -36.58 -1.98 -50.75
C ASP A 219 -35.35 -2.39 -51.54
N ASP A 220 -34.17 -1.84 -51.21
CA ASP A 220 -32.91 -2.21 -51.88
C ASP A 220 -32.64 -3.71 -51.73
N PRO A 221 -32.29 -4.42 -52.83
CA PRO A 221 -32.05 -5.86 -52.79
C PRO A 221 -30.92 -6.33 -51.87
N SER A 222 -30.06 -5.45 -51.47
CA SER A 222 -28.98 -5.78 -50.51
C SER A 222 -29.45 -5.87 -49.04
N ILE A 223 -30.65 -5.31 -48.76
CA ILE A 223 -31.26 -5.43 -47.44
C ILE A 223 -32.06 -6.74 -47.43
N ARG A 224 -31.52 -7.74 -46.70
CA ARG A 224 -32.20 -9.06 -46.62
C ARG A 224 -33.60 -8.91 -46.03
N PRO A 225 -34.59 -9.73 -46.44
CA PRO A 225 -35.98 -9.62 -45.96
C PRO A 225 -36.11 -9.55 -44.43
N LYS A 226 -35.40 -10.41 -43.69
CA LYS A 226 -35.40 -10.40 -42.22
C LYS A 226 -34.80 -9.14 -41.62
N LEU A 227 -33.86 -8.48 -42.26
CA LEU A 227 -33.27 -7.23 -41.80
C LEU A 227 -34.23 -6.06 -42.07
N ARG A 228 -34.92 -6.09 -43.23
CA ARG A 228 -35.97 -5.13 -43.59
C ARG A 228 -37.08 -5.13 -42.53
N GLU A 229 -37.64 -6.30 -42.22
CA GLU A 229 -38.66 -6.47 -41.18
C GLU A 229 -38.24 -5.85 -39.85
N LYS A 230 -36.96 -6.07 -39.45
CA LYS A 230 -36.41 -5.47 -38.21
C LYS A 230 -36.31 -3.96 -38.28
N LEU A 231 -35.85 -3.42 -39.40
CA LEU A 231 -35.73 -1.99 -39.61
C LEU A 231 -37.11 -1.33 -39.61
N GLU A 232 -38.10 -1.90 -40.30
CA GLU A 232 -39.49 -1.41 -40.32
C GLU A 232 -40.09 -1.42 -38.91
N ALA A 233 -40.01 -2.53 -38.19
CA ALA A 233 -40.51 -2.66 -36.83
C ALA A 233 -39.79 -1.76 -35.83
N GLY A 234 -38.50 -1.49 -36.05
CA GLY A 234 -37.68 -0.68 -35.18
C GLY A 234 -37.56 0.80 -35.53
N LYS A 235 -38.33 1.29 -36.53
CA LYS A 235 -38.20 2.67 -37.05
C LYS A 235 -38.35 3.73 -35.98
N GLU A 236 -39.38 3.66 -35.16
CA GLU A 236 -39.62 4.64 -34.08
C GLU A 236 -38.47 4.65 -33.07
N ASN A 237 -38.01 3.46 -32.68
CA ASN A 237 -36.86 3.32 -31.77
C ASN A 237 -35.57 3.86 -32.39
N ALA A 238 -35.33 3.71 -33.68
CA ALA A 238 -34.17 4.26 -34.37
C ALA A 238 -34.16 5.79 -34.34
N TYR A 239 -35.26 6.44 -34.60
CA TYR A 239 -35.37 7.90 -34.56
C TYR A 239 -35.35 8.43 -33.13
N LEU A 240 -35.95 7.72 -32.17
CA LEU A 240 -35.79 8.04 -30.75
C LEU A 240 -34.31 7.95 -30.33
N SER A 241 -33.63 6.89 -30.74
CA SER A 241 -32.21 6.67 -30.44
C SER A 241 -31.32 7.71 -31.11
N PHE A 242 -31.66 8.16 -32.32
CA PHE A 242 -30.96 9.26 -33.00
C PHE A 242 -31.03 10.53 -32.18
N ASP A 243 -32.20 10.89 -31.69
CA ASP A 243 -32.40 12.10 -30.90
C ASP A 243 -31.72 12.00 -29.52
N LEU A 244 -31.80 10.84 -28.86
CA LEU A 244 -31.16 10.62 -27.56
C LEU A 244 -29.61 10.63 -27.65
N ALA A 245 -29.02 10.08 -28.72
CA ALA A 245 -27.59 10.04 -28.97
C ALA A 245 -27.02 11.36 -29.47
N THR A 246 -27.83 12.29 -29.93
CA THR A 246 -27.40 13.58 -30.45
C THR A 246 -26.99 14.51 -29.33
N ILE A 247 -25.72 14.97 -29.34
CA ILE A 247 -25.27 16.07 -28.49
C ILE A 247 -25.80 17.37 -29.10
N ARG A 248 -26.47 18.17 -28.26
CA ARG A 248 -27.10 19.42 -28.70
C ARG A 248 -26.24 20.63 -28.33
N PRO A 249 -25.56 21.27 -29.30
CA PRO A 249 -24.63 22.38 -29.04
C PRO A 249 -25.34 23.74 -28.89
N GLU A 250 -26.44 23.78 -28.11
CA GLU A 250 -27.25 24.97 -27.84
C GLU A 250 -27.61 25.11 -26.35
N ALA A 251 -26.77 24.56 -25.46
CA ALA A 251 -26.96 24.72 -24.02
C ALA A 251 -26.93 26.21 -23.66
N PRO A 252 -27.87 26.74 -22.87
CA PRO A 252 -27.94 28.16 -22.52
C PRO A 252 -26.94 28.54 -21.47
N ILE A 253 -25.64 28.52 -21.85
CA ILE A 253 -24.50 28.90 -21.01
C ILE A 253 -23.98 30.27 -21.45
N ASP A 254 -23.55 31.08 -20.48
CA ASP A 254 -22.81 32.32 -20.74
C ASP A 254 -21.33 32.00 -20.86
N PHE A 255 -20.85 31.83 -22.08
CA PHE A 255 -19.49 31.41 -22.39
C PHE A 255 -18.89 32.22 -23.54
N ALA A 256 -17.69 32.76 -23.29
CA ALA A 256 -16.82 33.23 -24.36
C ALA A 256 -15.41 32.64 -24.16
N PRO A 257 -14.71 32.21 -25.23
CA PRO A 257 -13.37 31.56 -25.10
C PRO A 257 -12.36 32.41 -24.31
N LYS A 258 -12.42 33.74 -24.41
CA LYS A 258 -11.57 34.68 -23.68
C LYS A 258 -11.75 34.61 -22.14
N ASP A 259 -12.92 34.18 -21.66
CA ASP A 259 -13.21 34.11 -20.22
C ASP A 259 -12.54 32.90 -19.58
N ALA A 260 -12.08 31.96 -20.40
CA ALA A 260 -11.36 30.75 -19.96
C ALA A 260 -9.83 30.87 -20.12
N ILE A 261 -9.30 32.04 -20.49
CA ILE A 261 -7.84 32.26 -20.60
C ILE A 261 -7.19 31.96 -19.25
N VAL A 262 -6.12 31.16 -19.29
CA VAL A 262 -5.39 30.72 -18.10
C VAL A 262 -4.93 31.93 -17.28
N GLN A 263 -5.31 31.94 -16.03
CA GLN A 263 -4.98 32.98 -15.04
C GLN A 263 -4.05 32.40 -13.96
N PRO A 264 -3.24 33.24 -13.28
CA PRO A 264 -2.50 32.81 -12.11
C PRO A 264 -3.43 32.22 -11.04
N TYR A 265 -3.00 31.16 -10.40
CA TYR A 265 -3.77 30.51 -9.34
C TYR A 265 -4.00 31.44 -8.14
N ASN A 266 -5.11 31.28 -7.42
CA ASN A 266 -5.24 31.78 -6.06
C ASN A 266 -4.36 30.91 -5.13
N ARG A 267 -3.09 31.35 -5.00
CA ARG A 267 -2.03 30.56 -4.36
C ARG A 267 -2.36 30.18 -2.92
N LEU A 268 -3.00 31.09 -2.19
CA LEU A 268 -3.34 30.88 -0.80
C LEU A 268 -4.47 29.83 -0.64
N GLU A 269 -5.57 30.01 -1.36
CA GLU A 269 -6.70 29.10 -1.31
C GLU A 269 -6.31 27.70 -1.80
N LEU A 270 -5.54 27.61 -2.88
CA LEU A 270 -5.04 26.36 -3.41
C LEU A 270 -4.09 25.66 -2.42
N TYR A 271 -3.22 26.41 -1.73
CA TYR A 271 -2.38 25.88 -0.68
C TYR A 271 -3.20 25.28 0.47
N GLN A 272 -4.21 26.01 0.94
CA GLN A 272 -5.09 25.53 2.03
C GLN A 272 -5.88 24.27 1.64
N LEU A 273 -6.38 24.21 0.41
CA LEU A 273 -7.06 23.03 -0.12
C LEU A 273 -6.10 21.84 -0.22
N PHE A 274 -4.89 22.05 -0.73
CA PHE A 274 -3.89 20.98 -0.82
C PHE A 274 -3.38 20.52 0.54
N GLN A 275 -3.31 21.41 1.54
CA GLN A 275 -3.04 21.01 2.92
C GLN A 275 -4.16 20.11 3.46
N LYS A 276 -5.44 20.52 3.30
CA LYS A 276 -6.60 19.74 3.72
C LYS A 276 -6.65 18.37 3.05
N LEU A 277 -6.21 18.27 1.81
CA LEU A 277 -6.15 17.03 1.02
C LEU A 277 -4.86 16.22 1.26
N GLU A 278 -3.93 16.74 2.06
CA GLU A 278 -2.60 16.16 2.30
C GLU A 278 -1.76 15.98 1.02
N PHE A 279 -1.92 16.87 0.04
CA PHE A 279 -1.22 16.84 -1.25
C PHE A 279 0.15 17.53 -1.20
N VAL A 280 1.04 17.09 -0.32
CA VAL A 280 2.36 17.68 -0.11
C VAL A 280 3.16 17.80 -1.42
N ARG A 281 3.18 16.75 -2.24
CA ARG A 281 3.88 16.77 -3.52
C ARG A 281 3.32 17.79 -4.51
N LEU A 282 2.01 18.04 -4.49
CA LEU A 282 1.41 19.06 -5.35
C LEU A 282 1.70 20.47 -4.82
N ILE A 283 1.76 20.66 -3.50
CA ILE A 283 2.21 21.94 -2.90
C ILE A 283 3.59 22.32 -3.45
N ASP A 284 4.53 21.37 -3.46
CA ASP A 284 5.87 21.59 -3.99
C ASP A 284 5.87 21.85 -5.50
N LYS A 285 5.16 21.02 -6.22
CA LYS A 285 5.09 21.04 -7.67
C LYS A 285 4.49 22.33 -8.23
N TYR A 286 3.45 22.86 -7.55
CA TYR A 286 2.83 24.14 -7.90
C TYR A 286 3.51 25.36 -7.26
N GLY A 287 4.64 25.15 -6.56
CA GLY A 287 5.43 26.21 -5.93
C GLY A 287 4.67 26.98 -4.85
N LEU A 288 3.74 26.31 -4.14
CA LEU A 288 2.84 26.97 -3.21
C LEU A 288 3.41 27.20 -1.79
N ARG A 289 4.60 26.67 -1.48
CA ARG A 289 5.21 26.84 -0.13
C ARG A 289 5.36 28.31 0.27
N GLY A 290 5.67 29.18 -0.66
CA GLY A 290 5.73 30.63 -0.42
C GLY A 290 4.37 31.29 -0.10
N ALA A 291 3.27 30.69 -0.51
CA ALA A 291 1.92 31.19 -0.21
C ALA A 291 1.54 31.00 1.27
N ALA A 292 2.22 30.15 1.99
CA ALA A 292 2.05 30.00 3.42
C ALA A 292 2.43 31.27 4.22
N ALA A 293 3.32 32.11 3.68
CA ALA A 293 3.72 33.37 4.29
C ALA A 293 2.65 34.47 4.16
N ASP A 294 1.79 34.40 3.13
CA ASP A 294 0.70 35.35 2.86
C ASP A 294 -0.64 34.89 3.48
N ALA A 295 -0.72 33.67 4.01
CA ALA A 295 -1.88 33.20 4.74
C ALA A 295 -2.12 34.09 5.96
N PRO A 296 -3.40 34.46 6.31
CA PRO A 296 -3.69 34.92 7.65
C PRO A 296 -3.21 33.78 8.56
N LYS A 297 -2.15 34.07 9.33
CA LYS A 297 -1.56 33.08 10.24
C LYS A 297 -2.71 32.47 11.04
N PRO A 298 -2.97 31.14 10.97
CA PRO A 298 -3.85 30.54 11.95
C PRO A 298 -3.37 31.03 13.31
N GLU A 299 -4.27 31.33 14.24
CA GLU A 299 -3.87 31.73 15.59
C GLU A 299 -2.71 30.89 16.02
N GLN A 300 -1.53 31.52 16.15
CA GLN A 300 -0.28 30.78 16.33
C GLN A 300 -0.43 29.98 17.62
N LYS A 301 -0.68 28.68 17.50
CA LYS A 301 -0.73 27.76 18.65
C LYS A 301 0.64 27.64 19.31
N VAL A 302 1.68 28.16 18.67
CA VAL A 302 3.07 28.00 19.07
C VAL A 302 3.74 29.35 19.15
N GLN A 303 4.29 29.68 20.30
CA GLN A 303 5.17 30.84 20.49
C GLN A 303 6.59 30.41 20.14
N PHE A 304 7.19 31.01 19.09
CA PHE A 304 8.56 30.72 18.68
C PHE A 304 9.56 31.08 19.80
N LEU A 305 10.53 30.20 19.97
CA LEU A 305 11.60 30.38 20.94
C LEU A 305 12.68 31.36 20.41
N PRO A 306 13.26 32.21 21.23
CA PRO A 306 14.34 33.09 20.82
C PRO A 306 15.60 32.28 20.45
N ARG A 307 16.24 32.62 19.31
CA ARG A 307 17.54 32.03 18.96
C ARG A 307 18.61 32.49 19.94
N ARG A 308 19.46 31.55 20.36
CA ARG A 308 20.59 31.74 21.26
C ARG A 308 21.86 31.23 20.61
N GLU A 309 23.02 31.66 21.12
CA GLU A 309 24.32 31.18 20.65
C GLU A 309 24.60 29.77 21.19
N ASP A 310 24.25 29.55 22.49
CA ASP A 310 24.47 28.27 23.19
C ASP A 310 23.31 27.96 24.14
N MET A 311 23.28 26.71 24.62
CA MET A 311 22.35 26.24 25.64
C MET A 311 23.00 26.39 27.04
N PRO A 312 22.33 27.04 28.00
CA PRO A 312 22.83 27.15 29.38
C PRO A 312 23.03 25.77 30.02
N ALA A 313 24.06 25.65 30.86
CA ALA A 313 24.45 24.40 31.52
C ALA A 313 23.38 23.88 32.49
N ASP A 314 22.61 24.78 33.09
CA ASP A 314 21.55 24.51 34.07
C ASP A 314 20.19 24.09 33.46
N VAL A 315 20.12 23.93 32.16
CA VAL A 315 18.91 23.40 31.48
C VAL A 315 18.72 21.93 31.83
N ASP A 316 17.61 21.58 32.43
CA ASP A 316 17.25 20.20 32.82
C ASP A 316 16.71 19.36 31.69
N SER A 317 15.99 19.99 30.75
CA SER A 317 15.31 19.29 29.65
C SER A 317 15.49 20.02 28.33
N CYS A 318 15.82 19.30 27.28
CA CYS A 318 15.89 19.87 25.94
C CYS A 318 15.45 18.87 24.84
N ALA A 319 14.96 19.43 23.74
CA ALA A 319 14.76 18.67 22.49
C ALA A 319 16.07 18.69 21.71
N VAL A 320 16.43 17.54 21.15
CA VAL A 320 17.66 17.33 20.38
C VAL A 320 17.31 16.77 19.03
N TYR A 321 17.74 17.45 17.98
CA TYR A 321 17.59 16.99 16.62
C TYR A 321 18.96 16.89 15.93
N LEU A 322 19.19 15.76 15.27
CA LEU A 322 20.45 15.47 14.55
C LEU A 322 20.15 15.50 13.05
N ALA A 323 20.54 16.58 12.38
CA ALA A 323 20.33 16.75 10.95
C ALA A 323 21.22 15.82 10.10
N GLY A 324 20.85 15.64 8.84
CA GLY A 324 21.57 14.76 7.92
C GLY A 324 23.03 15.16 7.63
N ASP A 325 23.37 16.45 7.76
CA ASP A 325 24.72 16.97 7.62
C ASP A 325 25.58 16.86 8.91
N GLY A 326 24.99 16.30 9.97
CA GLY A 326 25.61 16.12 11.29
C GLY A 326 25.47 17.32 12.23
N SER A 327 24.80 18.40 11.82
CA SER A 327 24.50 19.51 12.73
C SER A 327 23.49 19.10 13.81
N VAL A 328 23.61 19.68 15.00
CA VAL A 328 22.80 19.35 16.18
C VAL A 328 21.96 20.55 16.58
N GLY A 329 20.65 20.43 16.46
CA GLY A 329 19.69 21.41 16.97
C GLY A 329 19.32 21.12 18.42
N LEU A 330 19.21 22.17 19.24
CA LEU A 330 18.81 22.11 20.64
C LEU A 330 17.70 23.11 20.89
N ALA A 331 16.62 22.69 21.56
CA ALA A 331 15.56 23.60 22.01
C ALA A 331 15.18 23.32 23.47
N TRP A 332 14.98 24.36 24.23
CA TRP A 332 14.55 24.33 25.63
C TRP A 332 13.54 25.45 25.91
N GLY A 333 12.96 25.49 27.08
CA GLY A 333 11.84 26.42 27.35
C GLY A 333 12.10 27.91 27.08
N GLU A 334 13.39 28.35 27.04
CA GLU A 334 13.79 29.75 26.90
C GLU A 334 14.58 30.05 25.60
N GLY A 335 14.86 29.06 24.77
CA GLY A 335 15.64 29.31 23.55
C GLY A 335 15.90 28.10 22.67
N VAL A 336 16.45 28.39 21.52
CA VAL A 336 16.86 27.41 20.51
C VAL A 336 18.21 27.77 19.91
N CYS A 337 19.07 26.79 19.71
CA CYS A 337 20.34 26.94 19.00
C CYS A 337 20.63 25.78 18.08
N ALA A 338 21.65 25.93 17.24
CA ALA A 338 22.21 24.82 16.45
C ALA A 338 23.75 24.87 16.56
N LEU A 339 24.34 23.69 16.64
CA LEU A 339 25.77 23.48 16.63
C LEU A 339 26.18 22.78 15.34
N THR A 340 27.28 23.19 14.75
CA THR A 340 27.93 22.44 13.68
C THR A 340 28.46 21.11 14.22
N PRO A 341 28.75 20.10 13.38
CA PRO A 341 29.34 18.84 13.83
C PRO A 341 30.65 19.03 14.61
N MET A 342 31.46 20.00 14.15
CA MET A 342 32.73 20.30 14.83
C MET A 342 32.52 20.87 16.23
N GLU A 343 31.61 21.82 16.40
CA GLU A 343 31.29 22.42 17.71
C GLU A 343 30.71 21.38 18.68
N ALA A 344 29.85 20.49 18.17
CA ALA A 344 29.27 19.40 18.95
C ALA A 344 30.37 18.43 19.47
N GLN A 345 31.32 18.06 18.61
CA GLN A 345 32.44 17.16 18.97
C GLN A 345 33.48 17.79 19.86
N MET A 346 33.76 19.11 19.72
CA MET A 346 34.78 19.81 20.51
C MET A 346 34.43 20.04 22.00
N GLY A 347 33.38 19.38 22.51
CA GLY A 347 33.02 19.41 23.93
C GLY A 347 32.14 20.59 24.33
N GLN A 348 31.59 21.34 23.39
CA GLN A 348 30.63 22.40 23.66
C GLN A 348 29.24 21.87 24.03
N LEU A 349 28.96 20.59 23.69
CA LEU A 349 27.68 19.96 23.95
C LEU A 349 27.76 18.96 25.11
N SER A 350 27.11 19.27 26.23
CA SER A 350 26.90 18.36 27.34
C SER A 350 25.43 18.02 27.49
N LEU A 351 25.09 16.78 27.17
CA LEU A 351 23.76 16.23 27.33
C LEU A 351 23.62 15.31 28.54
N ALA A 352 24.73 14.97 29.20
CA ALA A 352 24.72 14.08 30.34
C ALA A 352 23.86 14.61 31.48
N GLY A 353 23.02 13.76 32.05
CA GLY A 353 22.11 14.11 33.15
C GLY A 353 20.89 14.93 32.78
N LYS A 354 20.69 15.27 31.51
CA LYS A 354 19.52 15.99 31.02
C LYS A 354 18.40 15.06 30.53
N ASN A 355 17.17 15.54 30.62
CA ASN A 355 15.97 14.87 30.03
C ASN A 355 15.82 15.27 28.56
N LEU A 356 15.95 14.29 27.65
CA LEU A 356 16.06 14.55 26.23
C LEU A 356 14.77 14.15 25.49
N ILE A 357 14.34 15.03 24.60
CA ILE A 357 13.27 14.76 23.63
C ILE A 357 13.94 14.50 22.28
N PHE A 358 13.76 13.32 21.73
CA PHE A 358 14.30 12.94 20.44
C PHE A 358 13.24 12.77 19.36
N HIS A 359 13.70 12.70 18.14
CA HIS A 359 12.99 12.18 17.00
C HIS A 359 13.73 10.94 16.50
N ASP A 360 13.07 9.76 16.55
CA ASP A 360 13.71 8.45 16.37
C ASP A 360 14.92 8.29 17.34
N SER A 361 14.59 8.11 18.60
CA SER A 361 15.56 8.07 19.70
C SER A 361 16.64 7.00 19.53
N LYS A 362 16.31 5.87 18.90
CA LYS A 362 17.25 4.79 18.59
C LYS A 362 18.35 5.28 17.63
N THR A 363 17.96 5.89 16.50
CA THR A 363 18.89 6.48 15.52
C THR A 363 19.67 7.65 16.13
N ALA A 364 19.01 8.46 16.96
CA ALA A 364 19.67 9.57 17.65
C ALA A 364 20.77 9.08 18.60
N MET A 365 20.54 8.03 19.37
CA MET A 365 21.55 7.44 20.26
C MET A 365 22.77 6.93 19.49
N HIS A 366 22.60 6.22 18.37
CA HIS A 366 23.72 5.78 17.53
C HIS A 366 24.55 6.94 17.00
N ARG A 367 23.89 8.00 16.53
CA ARG A 367 24.59 9.19 16.02
C ARG A 367 25.34 9.96 17.12
N LEU A 368 24.79 10.03 18.32
CA LEU A 368 25.50 10.65 19.47
C LEU A 368 26.72 9.84 19.85
N ASP A 369 26.66 8.51 19.82
CA ASP A 369 27.81 7.64 20.03
C ASP A 369 28.92 7.87 18.99
N GLU A 370 28.56 7.99 17.71
CA GLU A 370 29.47 8.31 16.61
C GLU A 370 30.16 9.66 16.83
N LEU A 371 29.47 10.64 17.41
CA LEU A 371 30.01 11.94 17.76
C LEU A 371 30.80 11.92 19.09
N GLY A 372 30.78 10.82 19.83
CA GLY A 372 31.41 10.71 21.17
C GLY A 372 30.68 11.51 22.25
N ILE A 373 29.41 11.82 22.06
CA ILE A 373 28.58 12.63 22.95
C ILE A 373 27.78 11.71 23.88
N GLN A 374 27.99 11.82 25.17
CA GLN A 374 27.22 11.08 26.16
C GLN A 374 25.80 11.66 26.26
N ALA A 375 24.82 10.87 25.90
CA ALA A 375 23.41 11.23 26.02
C ALA A 375 22.94 11.20 27.48
N GLY A 376 21.98 12.08 27.81
CA GLY A 376 21.19 12.01 29.03
C GLY A 376 20.05 10.99 28.90
N GLU A 377 19.03 11.13 29.72
CA GLU A 377 17.86 10.27 29.70
C GLU A 377 16.89 10.69 28.59
N CYS A 378 16.58 9.79 27.66
CA CYS A 378 15.49 10.02 26.71
C CYS A 378 14.17 9.91 27.45
N VAL A 379 13.34 10.97 27.38
CA VAL A 379 12.04 11.04 28.04
C VAL A 379 10.87 11.04 27.07
N PHE A 380 11.12 11.29 25.78
CA PHE A 380 10.10 11.27 24.74
C PHE A 380 10.70 11.12 23.34
N ASP A 381 10.01 10.37 22.49
CA ASP A 381 10.33 10.17 21.08
C ASP A 381 9.13 10.55 20.21
N THR A 382 9.30 11.60 19.40
CA THR A 382 8.21 12.16 18.58
C THR A 382 7.87 11.30 17.36
N ALA A 383 8.85 10.62 16.76
CA ALA A 383 8.62 9.72 15.64
C ALA A 383 7.82 8.48 16.07
N LEU A 384 8.21 7.92 17.22
CA LEU A 384 7.54 6.76 17.81
C LEU A 384 6.11 7.09 18.24
N ALA A 385 5.90 8.24 18.90
CA ALA A 385 4.56 8.70 19.28
C ALA A 385 3.65 8.89 18.05
N ALA A 386 4.17 9.46 16.97
CA ALA A 386 3.44 9.63 15.73
C ALA A 386 3.15 8.29 15.02
N TYR A 387 4.07 7.33 15.09
CA TYR A 387 3.87 5.98 14.59
C TYR A 387 2.75 5.26 15.35
N ASP A 388 2.74 5.30 16.67
CA ASP A 388 1.67 4.69 17.45
C ASP A 388 0.31 5.29 17.12
N LEU A 389 0.23 6.61 16.94
CA LEU A 389 -1.00 7.30 16.55
C LEU A 389 -1.49 6.93 15.13
N ASN A 390 -0.56 6.66 14.20
CA ASN A 390 -0.91 6.25 12.83
C ASN A 390 0.16 5.34 12.20
N PRO A 391 0.14 4.03 12.47
CA PRO A 391 1.14 3.08 11.96
C PRO A 391 1.03 2.81 10.45
N SER A 392 0.03 3.36 9.78
CA SER A 392 -0.14 3.25 8.32
C SER A 392 0.52 4.38 7.54
N SER A 393 1.08 5.39 8.21
CA SER A 393 1.84 6.44 7.55
C SER A 393 3.16 5.90 7.00
N SER A 394 3.57 6.41 5.85
CA SER A 394 4.88 6.09 5.25
C SER A 394 5.95 7.12 5.58
N ASP A 395 5.62 8.17 6.31
CA ASP A 395 6.50 9.32 6.55
C ASP A 395 6.21 9.94 7.92
N TYR A 396 7.22 9.91 8.79
CA TYR A 396 7.21 10.49 10.14
C TYR A 396 8.27 11.58 10.32
N THR A 397 8.80 12.18 9.24
CA THR A 397 9.78 13.27 9.32
C THR A 397 9.28 14.44 10.16
N VAL A 398 10.22 15.21 10.75
CA VAL A 398 9.87 16.37 11.60
C VAL A 398 9.08 17.39 10.81
N SER A 399 9.43 17.66 9.56
CA SER A 399 8.70 18.57 8.68
C SER A 399 7.24 18.14 8.50
N LYS A 400 7.00 16.83 8.33
CA LYS A 400 5.66 16.27 8.22
C LYS A 400 4.86 16.39 9.51
N LEU A 401 5.48 16.06 10.66
CA LEU A 401 4.83 16.16 11.97
C LEU A 401 4.54 17.60 12.36
N ALA A 402 5.48 18.54 12.14
CA ALA A 402 5.28 19.96 12.39
C ALA A 402 4.11 20.51 11.56
N THR A 403 4.03 20.17 10.29
CA THR A 403 2.90 20.57 9.43
C THR A 403 1.58 20.03 9.96
N ASN A 404 1.55 18.75 10.31
CA ASN A 404 0.32 18.05 10.65
C ASN A 404 -0.24 18.41 12.04
N TYR A 405 0.64 18.55 13.03
CA TYR A 405 0.23 18.75 14.42
C TYR A 405 0.36 20.18 14.90
N LEU A 406 1.27 20.98 14.31
CA LEU A 406 1.53 22.35 14.74
C LEU A 406 1.10 23.40 13.69
N GLY A 407 0.85 22.99 12.45
CA GLY A 407 0.59 23.91 11.33
C GLY A 407 1.84 24.70 10.90
N LEU A 408 3.03 24.20 11.24
CA LEU A 408 4.32 24.84 10.92
C LEU A 408 4.98 24.19 9.71
N SER A 409 5.59 25.02 8.86
CA SER A 409 6.49 24.56 7.80
C SER A 409 7.93 24.61 8.30
N VAL A 410 8.57 23.45 8.42
CA VAL A 410 9.95 23.29 8.88
C VAL A 410 10.68 22.46 7.83
N GLU A 411 11.92 22.81 7.54
CA GLU A 411 12.81 22.03 6.68
C GLU A 411 13.67 21.10 7.53
N ASP A 412 13.71 19.81 7.23
CA ASP A 412 14.47 18.81 7.99
C ASP A 412 15.99 19.09 8.00
N ALA A 413 16.47 19.96 7.12
CA ALA A 413 17.85 20.44 7.11
C ALA A 413 18.14 21.57 8.12
N ASP A 414 17.11 22.30 8.62
CA ASP A 414 17.30 23.32 9.67
C ASP A 414 17.24 22.66 11.06
N ALA A 415 18.39 22.31 11.58
CA ALA A 415 18.50 21.62 12.86
C ALA A 415 17.86 22.40 14.02
N ALA A 416 17.99 23.71 14.07
CA ALA A 416 17.39 24.55 15.12
C ALA A 416 15.85 24.56 15.02
N ALA A 417 15.31 24.77 13.80
CA ALA A 417 13.86 24.77 13.59
C ALA A 417 13.25 23.40 13.88
N CYS A 418 13.94 22.31 13.52
CA CYS A 418 13.52 20.96 13.87
C CYS A 418 13.49 20.72 15.37
N ALA A 419 14.55 21.10 16.10
CA ALA A 419 14.60 20.96 17.56
C ALA A 419 13.47 21.76 18.24
N GLU A 420 13.19 22.99 17.80
CA GLU A 420 12.06 23.79 18.23
C GLU A 420 10.71 23.10 17.96
N ALA A 421 10.57 22.50 16.77
CA ALA A 421 9.39 21.73 16.43
C ALA A 421 9.20 20.51 17.36
N LEU A 422 10.27 19.78 17.70
CA LEU A 422 10.21 18.67 18.66
C LEU A 422 9.76 19.10 20.04
N TRP A 423 10.26 20.25 20.52
CA TRP A 423 9.85 20.82 21.80
C TRP A 423 8.35 21.05 21.88
N HIS A 424 7.77 21.60 20.82
CA HIS A 424 6.34 21.87 20.71
C HIS A 424 5.50 20.64 20.36
N LEU A 425 6.04 19.67 19.63
CA LEU A 425 5.35 18.42 19.29
C LEU A 425 5.13 17.53 20.52
N ARG A 426 6.06 17.51 21.47
CA ARG A 426 5.95 16.67 22.68
C ARG A 426 4.62 16.80 23.40
N PRO A 427 4.17 17.99 23.87
CA PRO A 427 2.89 18.09 24.58
C PRO A 427 1.68 17.74 23.70
N VAL A 428 1.73 18.06 22.41
CA VAL A 428 0.64 17.77 21.47
C VAL A 428 0.51 16.26 21.23
N LEU A 429 1.61 15.58 20.92
CA LEU A 429 1.61 14.14 20.69
C LEU A 429 1.30 13.36 21.97
N SER A 430 1.81 13.81 23.15
CA SER A 430 1.47 13.21 24.43
C SER A 430 -0.04 13.31 24.71
N GLY A 431 -0.65 14.47 24.45
CA GLY A 431 -2.10 14.67 24.60
C GLY A 431 -2.93 13.83 23.62
N GLU A 432 -2.48 13.65 22.39
CA GLU A 432 -3.14 12.77 21.42
C GLU A 432 -3.01 11.29 21.80
N LEU A 433 -1.88 10.84 22.34
CA LEU A 433 -1.72 9.48 22.86
C LEU A 433 -2.68 9.22 24.04
N GLU A 434 -2.78 10.14 24.97
CA GLU A 434 -3.71 10.05 26.11
C GLU A 434 -5.18 10.01 25.66
N LYS A 435 -5.58 10.96 24.81
CA LYS A 435 -6.94 11.04 24.23
C LYS A 435 -7.35 9.77 23.49
N ASN A 436 -6.40 9.10 22.83
CA ASN A 436 -6.64 7.85 22.10
C ASN A 436 -6.45 6.59 22.96
N GLY A 437 -6.09 6.71 24.25
CA GLY A 437 -5.86 5.58 25.15
C GLY A 437 -4.61 4.76 24.81
N MET A 438 -3.64 5.37 24.10
CA MET A 438 -2.41 4.71 23.61
C MET A 438 -1.19 4.99 24.51
N GLU A 439 -1.35 5.77 25.57
CA GLU A 439 -0.24 6.13 26.48
C GLU A 439 0.46 4.89 27.05
N ARG A 440 -0.33 3.86 27.41
CA ARG A 440 0.21 2.61 27.94
C ARG A 440 1.05 1.87 26.89
N LEU A 441 0.57 1.75 25.65
CA LEU A 441 1.31 1.16 24.53
C LEU A 441 2.66 1.86 24.35
N TYR A 442 2.63 3.19 24.29
CA TYR A 442 3.83 4.01 24.13
C TYR A 442 4.81 3.83 25.29
N ARG A 443 4.37 4.04 26.53
CA ARG A 443 5.24 4.08 27.72
C ARG A 443 5.74 2.72 28.20
N GLU A 444 4.92 1.68 28.08
CA GLU A 444 5.27 0.34 28.60
C GLU A 444 5.92 -0.57 27.54
N ILE A 445 5.66 -0.32 26.25
CA ILE A 445 6.12 -1.22 25.18
C ILE A 445 7.06 -0.50 24.23
N GLU A 446 6.57 0.46 23.44
CA GLU A 446 7.33 0.99 22.31
C GLU A 446 8.56 1.81 22.76
N PHE A 447 8.37 2.71 23.69
CA PHE A 447 9.42 3.60 24.12
C PHE A 447 10.58 2.89 24.86
N PRO A 448 10.33 2.00 25.85
CA PRO A 448 11.41 1.23 26.46
C PRO A 448 12.14 0.30 25.48
N LEU A 449 11.41 -0.22 24.50
CA LEU A 449 11.97 -1.10 23.48
C LEU A 449 13.08 -0.42 22.65
N CYS A 450 12.97 0.88 22.36
CA CYS A 450 13.99 1.61 21.60
C CYS A 450 15.39 1.43 22.20
N ARG A 451 15.51 1.47 23.52
CA ARG A 451 16.78 1.28 24.21
C ARG A 451 17.27 -0.16 24.13
N VAL A 452 16.38 -1.13 24.17
CA VAL A 452 16.72 -2.56 23.98
C VAL A 452 17.26 -2.78 22.56
N LEU A 453 16.54 -2.28 21.55
CA LEU A 453 16.96 -2.40 20.15
C LEU A 453 18.31 -1.73 19.89
N TYR A 454 18.52 -0.52 20.37
CA TYR A 454 19.79 0.18 20.30
C TYR A 454 20.95 -0.69 20.85
N ARG A 455 20.76 -1.33 22.02
CA ARG A 455 21.76 -2.21 22.62
C ARG A 455 22.02 -3.47 21.78
N MET A 456 20.94 -4.09 21.25
CA MET A 456 21.04 -5.26 20.38
C MET A 456 21.81 -4.93 19.09
N GLU A 457 21.51 -3.79 18.47
CA GLU A 457 22.21 -3.31 17.27
C GLU A 457 23.71 -3.06 17.54
N ASN A 458 24.05 -2.48 18.67
CA ASN A 458 25.45 -2.26 19.06
C ASN A 458 26.19 -3.56 19.39
N ARG A 459 25.50 -4.57 19.95
CA ARG A 459 26.11 -5.86 20.29
C ARG A 459 26.40 -6.69 19.04
N GLY A 460 25.44 -6.73 18.09
CA GLY A 460 25.53 -7.59 16.90
C GLY A 460 25.63 -9.08 17.24
N ILE A 461 25.80 -9.92 16.24
CA ILE A 461 25.98 -11.38 16.37
C ILE A 461 27.23 -11.84 15.62
N CYS A 462 28.04 -12.73 16.25
CA CYS A 462 29.21 -13.28 15.61
C CYS A 462 28.85 -14.23 14.46
N ILE A 463 29.68 -14.22 13.42
CA ILE A 463 29.55 -15.14 12.30
C ILE A 463 30.92 -15.75 11.95
N ASP A 464 30.96 -17.04 11.63
CA ASP A 464 32.16 -17.72 11.15
C ASP A 464 32.43 -17.34 9.69
N ARG A 465 33.38 -16.39 9.50
CA ARG A 465 33.77 -15.87 8.19
C ARG A 465 34.30 -16.97 7.26
N GLU A 466 35.04 -17.95 7.79
CA GLU A 466 35.63 -19.00 6.96
C GLU A 466 34.57 -20.01 6.51
N GLN A 467 33.68 -20.43 7.38
CA GLN A 467 32.53 -21.25 6.98
C GLN A 467 31.65 -20.55 5.96
N LEU A 468 31.41 -19.23 6.14
CA LEU A 468 30.63 -18.43 5.21
C LEU A 468 31.29 -18.38 3.81
N ARG A 469 32.63 -18.25 3.75
CA ARG A 469 33.39 -18.28 2.50
C ARG A 469 33.25 -19.62 1.81
N GLN A 470 33.47 -20.73 2.56
CA GLN A 470 33.34 -22.09 2.05
C GLN A 470 31.96 -22.41 1.53
N PHE A 471 30.93 -21.90 2.20
CA PHE A 471 29.53 -22.00 1.76
C PHE A 471 29.32 -21.24 0.44
N GLY A 472 29.87 -20.03 0.30
CA GLY A 472 29.83 -19.27 -0.96
C GLY A 472 30.50 -19.98 -2.12
N ASP A 473 31.67 -20.63 -1.86
CA ASP A 473 32.40 -21.44 -2.85
C ASP A 473 31.58 -22.69 -3.28
N MET A 474 30.93 -23.34 -2.31
CA MET A 474 30.05 -24.50 -2.59
C MET A 474 28.84 -24.07 -3.43
N LEU A 475 28.18 -22.95 -3.09
CA LEU A 475 27.08 -22.44 -3.89
C LEU A 475 27.51 -22.08 -5.31
N SER A 476 28.71 -21.49 -5.48
CA SER A 476 29.24 -21.12 -6.79
C SER A 476 29.39 -22.34 -7.70
N ARG A 477 29.91 -23.46 -7.16
CA ARG A 477 30.05 -24.74 -7.91
C ARG A 477 28.66 -25.27 -8.33
N ARG A 478 27.71 -25.33 -7.40
CA ARG A 478 26.36 -25.80 -7.71
C ARG A 478 25.61 -24.91 -8.70
N ILE A 479 25.83 -23.59 -8.67
CA ILE A 479 25.28 -22.65 -9.66
C ILE A 479 25.84 -22.95 -11.03
N SER A 480 27.16 -23.17 -11.17
CA SER A 480 27.82 -23.53 -12.43
C SER A 480 27.31 -24.87 -13.00
N ASP A 481 27.05 -25.84 -12.12
CA ASP A 481 26.45 -27.11 -12.52
C ASP A 481 25.03 -26.92 -13.08
N CYS A 482 24.23 -26.10 -12.43
CA CYS A 482 22.89 -25.73 -12.91
C CYS A 482 22.95 -24.99 -14.25
N GLU A 483 23.87 -24.04 -14.44
CA GLU A 483 24.04 -23.30 -15.68
C GLU A 483 24.38 -24.25 -16.82
N THR A 484 25.34 -25.15 -16.59
CA THR A 484 25.75 -26.19 -17.58
C THR A 484 24.54 -27.04 -17.97
N LEU A 485 23.74 -27.47 -17.00
CA LEU A 485 22.55 -28.28 -17.26
C LEU A 485 21.48 -27.48 -18.03
N ILE A 486 21.23 -26.25 -17.66
CA ILE A 486 20.27 -25.37 -18.34
C ILE A 486 20.69 -25.11 -19.79
N PHE A 487 21.98 -24.80 -20.03
CA PHE A 487 22.50 -24.55 -21.37
C PHE A 487 22.49 -25.81 -22.24
N SER A 488 22.64 -26.99 -21.65
CA SER A 488 22.48 -28.24 -22.40
C SER A 488 21.04 -28.43 -22.91
N TYR A 489 20.03 -28.01 -22.17
CA TYR A 489 18.62 -28.08 -22.58
C TYR A 489 18.19 -26.94 -23.50
N SER A 490 18.81 -25.79 -23.40
CA SER A 490 18.46 -24.60 -24.21
C SER A 490 19.10 -24.62 -25.59
N GLY A 491 20.14 -25.46 -25.78
CA GLY A 491 20.93 -25.52 -27.00
C GLY A 491 21.92 -24.37 -27.18
N GLY A 492 22.22 -23.62 -26.11
CA GLY A 492 23.18 -22.51 -26.10
C GLY A 492 23.07 -21.65 -24.87
N GLU A 493 24.05 -20.76 -24.68
CA GLU A 493 24.09 -19.82 -23.56
C GLU A 493 23.10 -18.68 -23.77
N PHE A 494 22.48 -18.26 -22.67
CA PHE A 494 21.60 -17.09 -22.58
C PHE A 494 21.60 -16.52 -21.16
N ASN A 495 21.09 -15.31 -20.95
CA ASN A 495 20.98 -14.75 -19.62
C ASN A 495 19.76 -15.33 -18.88
N ILE A 496 20.00 -16.31 -17.99
CA ILE A 496 18.98 -17.02 -17.21
C ILE A 496 18.19 -16.06 -16.30
N ASN A 497 18.81 -14.94 -15.87
CA ASN A 497 18.18 -13.93 -15.05
C ASN A 497 17.30 -12.95 -15.86
N SER A 498 17.42 -12.95 -17.19
CA SER A 498 16.54 -12.18 -18.05
C SER A 498 15.17 -12.85 -18.17
N THR A 499 14.16 -12.31 -17.53
CA THR A 499 12.79 -12.82 -17.59
C THR A 499 12.26 -12.91 -19.02
N ARG A 500 12.72 -12.03 -19.91
CA ARG A 500 12.37 -12.01 -21.33
C ARG A 500 12.98 -13.21 -22.05
N GLN A 501 14.31 -13.37 -22.00
CA GLN A 501 14.99 -14.46 -22.68
C GLN A 501 14.53 -15.82 -22.16
N LEU A 502 14.31 -15.92 -20.85
CA LEU A 502 13.78 -17.14 -20.25
C LEU A 502 12.34 -17.41 -20.71
N GLY A 503 11.51 -16.39 -20.85
CA GLY A 503 10.15 -16.52 -21.39
C GLY A 503 10.15 -17.00 -22.84
N GLU A 504 10.98 -16.40 -23.70
CA GLU A 504 11.18 -16.84 -25.10
C GLU A 504 11.65 -18.31 -25.17
N LEU A 505 12.58 -18.71 -24.28
CA LEU A 505 13.04 -20.11 -24.24
C LEU A 505 11.91 -21.06 -23.83
N LEU A 506 11.24 -20.81 -22.70
CA LEU A 506 10.27 -21.75 -22.15
C LEU A 506 9.01 -21.86 -23.01
N PHE A 507 8.47 -20.72 -23.48
CA PHE A 507 7.16 -20.70 -24.11
C PHE A 507 7.20 -20.72 -25.64
N GLU A 508 8.26 -20.18 -26.28
CA GLU A 508 8.38 -20.13 -27.74
C GLU A 508 9.26 -21.26 -28.28
N LYS A 509 10.47 -21.49 -27.69
CA LYS A 509 11.37 -22.55 -28.18
C LYS A 509 10.98 -23.93 -27.67
N LEU A 510 10.71 -24.08 -26.38
CA LEU A 510 10.36 -25.38 -25.78
C LEU A 510 8.85 -25.67 -25.82
N GLY A 511 8.02 -24.71 -26.22
CA GLY A 511 6.58 -24.88 -26.41
C GLY A 511 5.79 -25.19 -25.12
N LEU A 512 6.28 -24.80 -23.94
CA LEU A 512 5.57 -25.03 -22.70
C LEU A 512 4.29 -24.19 -22.62
N PRO A 513 3.21 -24.69 -22.00
CA PRO A 513 1.96 -23.94 -21.93
C PRO A 513 2.11 -22.68 -21.06
N PRO A 514 1.73 -21.50 -21.55
CA PRO A 514 1.78 -20.27 -20.76
C PRO A 514 0.73 -20.28 -19.65
N VAL A 515 1.16 -20.21 -18.40
CA VAL A 515 0.28 -20.22 -17.21
C VAL A 515 -0.29 -18.82 -16.92
N LYS A 516 0.54 -17.77 -17.08
CA LYS A 516 0.17 -16.39 -16.77
C LYS A 516 0.85 -15.42 -17.73
N LYS A 517 0.04 -14.55 -18.36
CA LYS A 517 0.54 -13.48 -19.23
C LYS A 517 0.74 -12.19 -18.45
N THR A 518 1.79 -11.46 -18.78
CA THR A 518 2.08 -10.10 -18.27
C THR A 518 2.01 -9.09 -19.42
N LYS A 519 2.12 -7.81 -19.12
CA LYS A 519 2.14 -6.75 -20.14
C LYS A 519 3.33 -6.89 -21.13
N THR A 520 4.42 -7.51 -20.69
CA THR A 520 5.68 -7.63 -21.45
C THR A 520 5.99 -9.06 -21.92
N GLY A 521 5.03 -9.99 -21.83
CA GLY A 521 5.22 -11.39 -22.22
C GLY A 521 4.61 -12.40 -21.25
N CYS A 522 5.11 -13.63 -21.24
CA CYS A 522 4.69 -14.67 -20.30
C CYS A 522 5.48 -14.56 -18.98
N SER A 523 4.78 -14.71 -17.85
CA SER A 523 5.44 -14.70 -16.54
C SER A 523 6.32 -15.93 -16.34
N THR A 524 7.49 -15.72 -15.73
CA THR A 524 8.42 -16.78 -15.32
C THR A 524 8.67 -16.75 -13.80
N ASN A 525 7.68 -16.27 -13.01
CA ASN A 525 7.79 -16.23 -11.56
C ASN A 525 7.78 -17.65 -10.94
N ALA A 526 8.08 -17.74 -9.64
CA ALA A 526 8.17 -19.01 -8.93
C ALA A 526 6.89 -19.85 -9.04
N GLU A 527 5.71 -19.22 -8.91
CA GLU A 527 4.40 -19.88 -9.03
C GLU A 527 4.20 -20.53 -10.42
N VAL A 528 4.58 -19.81 -11.47
CA VAL A 528 4.50 -20.33 -12.86
C VAL A 528 5.47 -21.49 -13.06
N LEU A 529 6.70 -21.37 -12.57
CA LEU A 529 7.70 -22.43 -12.69
C LEU A 529 7.28 -23.67 -11.89
N GLU A 530 6.71 -23.52 -10.70
CA GLU A 530 6.21 -24.66 -9.91
C GLU A 530 5.11 -25.42 -10.65
N LYS A 531 4.16 -24.73 -11.31
CA LYS A 531 3.12 -25.35 -12.16
C LYS A 531 3.70 -26.06 -13.41
N LEU A 532 4.88 -25.65 -13.86
CA LEU A 532 5.60 -26.23 -15.02
C LEU A 532 6.66 -27.28 -14.63
N LYS A 533 6.94 -27.49 -13.35
CA LYS A 533 8.02 -28.32 -12.83
C LYS A 533 8.12 -29.71 -13.46
N ASN A 534 6.98 -30.35 -13.67
CA ASN A 534 6.90 -31.70 -14.24
C ASN A 534 6.72 -31.72 -15.76
N LYS A 535 6.80 -30.58 -16.45
CA LYS A 535 6.59 -30.49 -17.90
C LYS A 535 7.87 -30.59 -18.70
N HIS A 536 9.00 -30.15 -18.15
CA HIS A 536 10.31 -30.23 -18.82
C HIS A 536 11.46 -30.21 -17.79
N PRO A 537 12.52 -31.01 -17.94
CA PRO A 537 13.63 -31.10 -16.97
C PRO A 537 14.40 -29.79 -16.76
N ILE A 538 14.35 -28.84 -17.71
CA ILE A 538 14.96 -27.52 -17.55
C ILE A 538 14.32 -26.71 -16.42
N VAL A 539 13.03 -26.93 -16.14
CA VAL A 539 12.28 -26.10 -15.17
C VAL A 539 12.79 -26.28 -13.75
N PRO A 540 12.94 -27.51 -13.22
CA PRO A 540 13.59 -27.74 -11.92
C PRO A 540 15.00 -27.14 -11.87
N ALA A 541 15.81 -27.29 -12.93
CA ALA A 541 17.16 -26.74 -12.98
C ALA A 541 17.16 -25.19 -12.89
N ILE A 542 16.21 -24.51 -13.53
CA ILE A 542 16.04 -23.05 -13.43
C ILE A 542 15.60 -22.66 -12.02
N MET A 543 14.72 -23.43 -11.39
CA MET A 543 14.27 -23.18 -10.01
C MET A 543 15.43 -23.30 -9.04
N ASP A 544 16.23 -24.35 -9.15
CA ASP A 544 17.44 -24.57 -8.34
C ASP A 544 18.47 -23.45 -8.57
N TYR A 545 18.75 -23.09 -9.81
CA TYR A 545 19.63 -21.99 -10.17
C TYR A 545 19.21 -20.69 -9.47
N ARG A 546 17.94 -20.32 -9.57
CA ARG A 546 17.41 -19.08 -8.94
C ARG A 546 17.50 -19.13 -7.43
N MET A 547 17.18 -20.27 -6.82
CA MET A 547 17.30 -20.47 -5.38
C MET A 547 18.76 -20.32 -4.93
N LEU A 548 19.69 -21.01 -5.57
CA LEU A 548 21.12 -20.98 -5.22
C LEU A 548 21.73 -19.60 -5.44
N THR A 549 21.40 -18.95 -6.57
CA THR A 549 21.88 -17.59 -6.85
C THR A 549 21.37 -16.58 -5.82
N LYS A 550 20.10 -16.69 -5.40
CA LYS A 550 19.54 -15.84 -4.35
C LYS A 550 20.23 -16.11 -3.01
N LEU A 551 20.43 -17.37 -2.64
CA LEU A 551 21.13 -17.71 -1.41
C LEU A 551 22.57 -17.18 -1.41
N LYS A 552 23.29 -17.33 -2.53
CA LYS A 552 24.65 -16.80 -2.66
C LYS A 552 24.70 -15.30 -2.55
N SER A 553 23.92 -14.58 -3.35
CA SER A 553 23.95 -13.11 -3.39
C SER A 553 23.49 -12.47 -2.08
N THR A 554 22.45 -13.04 -1.44
CA THR A 554 21.86 -12.45 -0.24
C THR A 554 22.60 -12.87 1.03
N TYR A 555 22.92 -14.15 1.18
CA TYR A 555 23.44 -14.67 2.43
C TYR A 555 24.94 -14.95 2.40
N ALA A 556 25.53 -15.51 1.32
CA ALA A 556 26.98 -15.70 1.30
C ALA A 556 27.71 -14.38 1.03
N ASP A 557 27.48 -13.78 -0.13
CA ASP A 557 28.19 -12.55 -0.54
C ASP A 557 27.68 -11.31 0.21
N GLY A 558 26.38 -11.28 0.52
CA GLY A 558 25.75 -10.17 1.27
C GLY A 558 26.28 -10.11 2.70
N LEU A 559 26.14 -11.18 3.48
CA LEU A 559 26.57 -11.20 4.87
C LEU A 559 28.08 -10.98 5.01
N MET A 560 28.89 -11.50 4.05
CA MET A 560 30.34 -11.30 4.07
C MET A 560 30.75 -9.83 4.05
N LYS A 561 29.96 -8.96 3.41
CA LYS A 561 30.20 -7.51 3.34
C LYS A 561 29.80 -6.78 4.62
N GLU A 562 28.86 -7.34 5.36
CA GLU A 562 28.28 -6.76 6.56
C GLU A 562 29.07 -7.13 7.85
N ILE A 563 30.07 -8.01 7.74
CA ILE A 563 30.91 -8.37 8.88
C ILE A 563 31.82 -7.19 9.23
N ARG A 564 31.65 -6.60 10.41
CA ARG A 564 32.48 -5.50 10.91
C ARG A 564 33.82 -5.99 11.42
N GLU A 565 34.68 -5.06 11.87
CA GLU A 565 36.03 -5.35 12.38
C GLU A 565 36.02 -6.24 13.63
N ASP A 566 34.98 -6.17 14.43
CA ASP A 566 34.77 -7.01 15.62
C ASP A 566 34.34 -8.45 15.31
N GLY A 567 34.20 -8.79 14.01
CA GLY A 567 33.75 -10.11 13.54
C GLY A 567 32.25 -10.37 13.67
N ARG A 568 31.45 -9.31 13.92
CA ARG A 568 30.01 -9.39 14.11
C ARG A 568 29.23 -8.75 12.96
N ILE A 569 28.00 -9.15 12.84
CA ILE A 569 27.00 -8.52 11.97
C ILE A 569 26.04 -7.73 12.84
N HIS A 570 25.85 -6.45 12.51
CA HIS A 570 24.99 -5.51 13.20
C HIS A 570 23.80 -5.17 12.31
N THR A 571 22.69 -5.88 12.50
CA THR A 571 21.45 -5.57 11.77
C THR A 571 20.79 -4.33 12.37
N THR A 572 20.00 -3.63 11.57
CA THR A 572 19.15 -2.54 12.04
C THR A 572 17.71 -3.04 12.20
N PHE A 573 17.14 -2.92 13.39
CA PHE A 573 15.74 -3.24 13.65
C PHE A 573 14.84 -2.05 13.32
N GLN A 574 13.92 -2.25 12.40
CA GLN A 574 12.93 -1.24 12.02
C GLN A 574 11.68 -1.37 12.89
N ASN A 575 11.44 -0.39 13.75
CA ASN A 575 10.31 -0.36 14.68
C ASN A 575 9.18 0.60 14.26
N LEU A 576 9.38 1.40 13.19
CA LEU A 576 8.43 2.41 12.69
C LEU A 576 7.83 2.06 11.32
N VAL A 577 7.95 0.82 10.85
CA VAL A 577 7.61 0.48 9.46
C VAL A 577 6.35 -0.36 9.33
N THR A 578 6.16 -1.36 10.18
CA THR A 578 5.06 -2.31 9.99
C THR A 578 3.76 -1.80 10.63
N ALA A 579 2.65 -1.89 9.91
CA ALA A 579 1.34 -1.47 10.44
C ALA A 579 0.78 -2.41 11.54
N THR A 580 1.41 -3.56 11.78
CA THR A 580 1.01 -4.53 12.81
C THR A 580 1.82 -4.42 14.09
N GLY A 581 2.82 -3.54 14.16
CA GLY A 581 3.72 -3.45 15.29
C GLY A 581 4.88 -4.46 15.28
N ARG A 582 4.93 -5.39 14.32
CA ARG A 582 6.08 -6.30 14.20
C ARG A 582 7.35 -5.54 13.88
N LEU A 583 8.47 -5.99 14.42
CA LEU A 583 9.78 -5.53 13.98
C LEU A 583 10.11 -6.10 12.60
N SER A 584 10.89 -5.37 11.82
CA SER A 584 11.59 -5.90 10.66
C SER A 584 13.08 -5.61 10.79
N SER A 585 13.89 -6.34 10.05
CA SER A 585 15.36 -6.24 10.12
C SER A 585 15.89 -5.89 8.74
N THR A 586 16.86 -4.96 8.70
CA THR A 586 17.50 -4.50 7.46
C THR A 586 19.01 -4.36 7.69
N GLU A 587 19.76 -4.41 6.63
CA GLU A 587 21.21 -4.16 6.57
C GLU A 587 22.03 -4.97 7.59
N PRO A 588 21.99 -6.33 7.55
CA PRO A 588 21.22 -7.21 6.67
C PRO A 588 19.89 -7.67 7.29
N ASN A 589 18.96 -8.18 6.47
CA ASN A 589 17.74 -8.78 6.99
C ASN A 589 18.00 -10.20 7.52
N LEU A 590 18.17 -10.33 8.85
CA LEU A 590 18.39 -11.62 9.52
C LEU A 590 17.11 -12.40 9.81
N GLN A 591 15.92 -11.76 9.74
CA GLN A 591 14.63 -12.43 9.96
C GLN A 591 14.19 -13.32 8.79
N ASN A 592 14.79 -13.15 7.60
CA ASN A 592 14.43 -13.90 6.40
C ASN A 592 15.37 -15.06 6.08
N ILE A 593 16.26 -15.46 6.99
CA ILE A 593 17.13 -16.62 6.82
C ILE A 593 16.27 -17.89 6.73
N PRO A 594 16.37 -18.70 5.65
CA PRO A 594 15.51 -19.87 5.48
C PRO A 594 15.66 -20.88 6.63
N VAL A 595 14.55 -21.34 7.18
CA VAL A 595 14.55 -22.32 8.31
C VAL A 595 14.33 -23.74 7.83
N ARG A 596 13.53 -23.92 6.77
CA ARG A 596 12.98 -25.22 6.36
C ARG A 596 13.81 -25.98 5.34
N THR A 597 14.90 -25.39 4.84
CA THR A 597 15.75 -26.03 3.82
C THR A 597 17.10 -26.43 4.41
N ASP A 598 17.71 -27.50 3.91
CA ASP A 598 19.04 -27.96 4.33
C ASP A 598 20.09 -26.83 4.18
N LEU A 599 20.00 -26.05 3.09
CA LEU A 599 20.90 -24.91 2.86
C LEU A 599 20.65 -23.77 3.85
N GLY A 600 19.42 -23.58 4.30
CA GLY A 600 19.10 -22.61 5.36
C GLY A 600 19.66 -23.03 6.71
N ALA A 601 19.61 -24.33 7.02
CA ALA A 601 20.25 -24.90 8.21
C ALA A 601 21.76 -24.65 8.20
N GLU A 602 22.43 -24.82 7.05
CA GLU A 602 23.85 -24.52 6.91
C GLU A 602 24.18 -23.04 7.22
N ILE A 603 23.35 -22.11 6.77
CA ILE A 603 23.53 -20.68 7.07
C ILE A 603 23.45 -20.43 8.60
N ARG A 604 22.52 -21.07 9.29
CA ARG A 604 22.35 -20.90 10.76
C ARG A 604 23.49 -21.48 11.56
N LYS A 605 24.20 -22.50 11.05
CA LYS A 605 25.41 -23.05 11.68
C LYS A 605 26.57 -22.06 11.73
N MET A 606 26.59 -21.09 10.84
CA MET A 606 27.65 -20.08 10.75
C MET A 606 27.49 -18.95 11.76
N PHE A 607 26.29 -18.75 12.31
CA PHE A 607 26.06 -17.81 13.39
C PHE A 607 26.46 -18.48 14.71
N ILE A 608 27.53 -17.98 15.32
CA ILE A 608 28.21 -18.57 16.48
C ILE A 608 28.29 -17.54 17.62
N PRO A 609 28.42 -17.97 18.87
CA PRO A 609 28.73 -17.07 19.98
C PRO A 609 30.19 -16.65 19.97
N LYS A 610 30.51 -15.63 20.76
CA LYS A 610 31.91 -15.32 21.06
C LYS A 610 32.61 -16.49 21.81
N PRO A 611 33.95 -16.59 21.80
CA PRO A 611 34.68 -17.66 22.47
C PRO A 611 34.32 -17.78 23.97
N GLY A 612 34.07 -18.99 24.46
CA GLY A 612 33.66 -19.28 25.83
C GLY A 612 32.15 -19.11 26.11
N CYS A 613 31.38 -18.75 25.10
CA CYS A 613 29.93 -18.55 25.20
C CYS A 613 29.15 -19.60 24.41
N VAL A 614 27.85 -19.58 24.60
CA VAL A 614 26.82 -20.29 23.81
C VAL A 614 25.72 -19.32 23.40
N LEU A 615 24.95 -19.71 22.37
CA LEU A 615 23.69 -19.06 22.03
C LEU A 615 22.57 -19.79 22.75
N VAL A 616 21.65 -19.04 23.31
CA VAL A 616 20.36 -19.52 23.84
C VAL A 616 19.28 -19.01 22.90
N ASP A 617 18.48 -19.89 22.33
CA ASP A 617 17.32 -19.60 21.51
C ASP A 617 16.06 -19.98 22.26
N ALA A 618 15.17 -19.02 22.47
CA ALA A 618 13.87 -19.21 23.13
C ALA A 618 12.75 -18.81 22.19
N ASP A 619 11.89 -19.77 21.83
CA ASP A 619 10.83 -19.63 20.84
C ASP A 619 9.45 -19.81 21.48
N TYR A 620 8.51 -18.91 21.19
CA TYR A 620 7.12 -19.06 21.60
C TYR A 620 6.41 -20.19 20.83
N SER A 621 5.80 -21.08 21.56
CA SER A 621 4.95 -22.12 20.96
C SER A 621 3.60 -21.54 20.56
N GLN A 622 3.38 -21.36 19.26
CA GLN A 622 2.08 -21.03 18.64
C GLN A 622 1.39 -19.79 19.24
N ILE A 623 2.14 -18.72 19.47
CA ILE A 623 1.67 -17.50 20.14
C ILE A 623 0.40 -16.93 19.53
N GLU A 624 0.30 -16.87 18.19
CA GLU A 624 -0.88 -16.31 17.51
C GLU A 624 -2.15 -17.12 17.78
N LEU A 625 -2.06 -18.44 17.83
CA LEU A 625 -3.21 -19.29 18.16
C LEU A 625 -3.62 -19.18 19.64
N ARG A 626 -2.67 -18.99 20.54
CA ARG A 626 -2.91 -18.71 21.96
C ARG A 626 -3.60 -17.36 22.16
N VAL A 627 -3.13 -16.35 21.45
CA VAL A 627 -3.77 -15.01 21.39
C VAL A 627 -5.19 -15.14 20.83
N LEU A 628 -5.39 -15.86 19.74
CA LEU A 628 -6.73 -16.11 19.18
C LEU A 628 -7.64 -16.79 20.21
N ALA A 629 -7.18 -17.86 20.87
CA ALA A 629 -7.95 -18.57 21.89
C ALA A 629 -8.38 -17.65 23.05
N HIS A 630 -7.50 -16.75 23.46
CA HIS A 630 -7.79 -15.76 24.49
C HIS A 630 -8.81 -14.71 24.04
N ILE A 631 -8.57 -14.06 22.89
CA ILE A 631 -9.42 -12.96 22.38
C ILE A 631 -10.80 -13.48 21.97
N ALA A 632 -10.86 -14.62 21.28
CA ALA A 632 -12.11 -15.23 20.84
C ALA A 632 -12.92 -15.83 22.00
N GLY A 633 -12.29 -16.09 23.13
CA GLY A 633 -12.95 -16.72 24.27
C GLY A 633 -13.43 -18.14 24.00
N ASP A 634 -12.79 -18.85 23.03
CA ASP A 634 -13.23 -20.19 22.64
C ASP A 634 -12.83 -21.27 23.66
N ASP A 635 -13.81 -21.88 24.29
CA ASP A 635 -13.59 -22.82 25.37
C ASP A 635 -12.87 -24.11 24.92
N ALA A 636 -13.13 -24.59 23.70
CA ALA A 636 -12.48 -25.78 23.17
C ALA A 636 -10.99 -25.52 22.88
N MET A 637 -10.68 -24.36 22.32
CA MET A 637 -9.32 -23.94 22.07
C MET A 637 -8.55 -23.69 23.37
N ARG A 638 -9.17 -22.97 24.32
CA ARG A 638 -8.60 -22.72 25.65
C ARG A 638 -8.29 -24.02 26.37
N LYS A 639 -9.23 -24.95 26.37
CA LYS A 639 -9.06 -26.26 27.01
C LYS A 639 -7.88 -27.01 26.39
N ALA A 640 -7.75 -27.06 25.06
CA ALA A 640 -6.67 -27.75 24.40
C ALA A 640 -5.29 -27.17 24.82
N PHE A 641 -5.16 -25.87 24.94
CA PHE A 641 -3.91 -25.24 25.41
C PHE A 641 -3.65 -25.43 26.90
N CYS A 642 -4.68 -25.39 27.75
CA CYS A 642 -4.54 -25.65 29.20
C CYS A 642 -4.20 -27.12 29.51
N ASP A 643 -4.72 -28.05 28.72
CA ASP A 643 -4.43 -29.47 28.84
C ASP A 643 -3.13 -29.89 28.13
N HIS A 644 -2.36 -28.89 27.60
CA HIS A 644 -1.10 -29.10 26.84
C HIS A 644 -1.25 -30.07 25.65
N VAL A 645 -2.42 -30.12 25.03
CA VAL A 645 -2.65 -30.89 23.80
C VAL A 645 -2.12 -30.13 22.60
N ASP A 646 -1.46 -30.83 21.67
CA ASP A 646 -1.06 -30.20 20.39
C ASP A 646 -2.29 -29.73 19.63
N ILE A 647 -2.43 -28.41 19.52
CA ILE A 647 -3.60 -27.78 18.91
C ILE A 647 -3.83 -28.21 17.46
N HIS A 648 -2.78 -28.52 16.72
CA HIS A 648 -2.92 -28.98 15.33
C HIS A 648 -3.47 -30.42 15.28
N THR A 649 -3.10 -31.25 16.20
CA THR A 649 -3.66 -32.60 16.36
C THR A 649 -5.10 -32.54 16.86
N ALA A 650 -5.38 -31.69 17.85
CA ALA A 650 -6.75 -31.50 18.36
C ALA A 650 -7.69 -30.98 17.25
N THR A 651 -7.22 -30.00 16.47
CA THR A 651 -7.96 -29.47 15.30
C THR A 651 -8.18 -30.57 14.25
N ALA A 652 -7.15 -31.38 13.95
CA ALA A 652 -7.27 -32.46 12.99
C ALA A 652 -8.32 -33.48 13.42
N ALA A 653 -8.31 -33.90 14.68
CA ALA A 653 -9.31 -34.83 15.25
C ALA A 653 -10.74 -34.30 15.05
N GLN A 654 -10.94 -33.01 15.31
CA GLN A 654 -12.24 -32.35 15.17
C GLN A 654 -12.66 -32.13 13.71
N VAL A 655 -11.78 -31.67 12.86
CA VAL A 655 -12.07 -31.36 11.44
C VAL A 655 -12.34 -32.63 10.64
N PHE A 656 -11.58 -33.70 10.92
CA PHE A 656 -11.70 -35.00 10.22
C PHE A 656 -12.62 -35.99 10.93
N GLY A 657 -13.08 -35.72 12.17
CA GLY A 657 -13.96 -36.55 12.93
C GLY A 657 -13.32 -37.87 13.36
N VAL A 658 -12.03 -37.85 13.69
CA VAL A 658 -11.26 -39.04 14.14
C VAL A 658 -10.78 -38.84 15.57
N PRO A 659 -10.55 -39.95 16.34
CA PRO A 659 -9.89 -39.84 17.65
C PRO A 659 -8.49 -39.20 17.54
N VAL A 660 -8.07 -38.52 18.61
CA VAL A 660 -6.76 -37.80 18.63
C VAL A 660 -5.60 -38.75 18.34
N GLU A 661 -5.67 -39.98 18.82
CA GLU A 661 -4.66 -41.01 18.66
C GLU A 661 -4.59 -41.58 17.23
N GLU A 662 -5.64 -41.40 16.45
CA GLU A 662 -5.74 -41.88 15.07
C GLU A 662 -5.39 -40.77 14.03
N VAL A 663 -5.04 -39.57 14.48
CA VAL A 663 -4.68 -38.44 13.59
C VAL A 663 -3.38 -38.78 12.86
N THR A 664 -3.48 -38.83 11.53
CA THR A 664 -2.30 -39.06 10.66
C THR A 664 -1.45 -37.79 10.54
N PRO A 665 -0.12 -37.93 10.24
CA PRO A 665 0.75 -36.77 9.98
C PRO A 665 0.23 -35.85 8.86
N LEU A 666 -0.43 -36.41 7.85
CA LEU A 666 -1.06 -35.64 6.76
C LEU A 666 -2.24 -34.80 7.26
N GLN A 667 -3.15 -35.40 8.04
CA GLN A 667 -4.27 -34.67 8.62
C GLN A 667 -3.81 -33.56 9.56
N ARG A 668 -2.80 -33.84 10.41
CA ARG A 668 -2.20 -32.81 11.25
C ARG A 668 -1.60 -31.65 10.45
N ARG A 669 -0.94 -31.95 9.30
CA ARG A 669 -0.40 -30.93 8.41
C ARG A 669 -1.52 -30.08 7.76
N HIS A 670 -2.61 -30.72 7.31
CA HIS A 670 -3.76 -30.01 6.78
C HIS A 670 -4.41 -29.13 7.85
N ALA A 671 -4.61 -29.67 9.06
CA ALA A 671 -5.15 -28.90 10.19
C ALA A 671 -4.25 -27.71 10.56
N LYS A 672 -2.92 -27.86 10.47
CA LYS A 672 -1.98 -26.75 10.65
C LYS A 672 -2.23 -25.65 9.63
N ALA A 673 -2.43 -25.99 8.36
CA ALA A 673 -2.74 -25.03 7.31
C ALA A 673 -4.11 -24.34 7.56
N VAL A 674 -5.11 -25.09 8.02
CA VAL A 674 -6.42 -24.53 8.40
C VAL A 674 -6.29 -23.56 9.57
N ASN A 675 -5.61 -23.97 10.66
CA ASN A 675 -5.41 -23.12 11.85
C ASN A 675 -4.79 -21.77 11.49
N PHE A 676 -3.67 -21.76 10.75
CA PHE A 676 -3.03 -20.52 10.32
C PHE A 676 -3.88 -19.79 9.28
N GLY A 677 -4.47 -20.52 8.36
CA GLY A 677 -5.34 -19.94 7.33
C GLY A 677 -6.51 -19.15 7.92
N ILE A 678 -7.17 -19.67 8.94
CA ILE A 678 -8.29 -18.98 9.61
C ILE A 678 -7.83 -17.67 10.26
N VAL A 679 -6.68 -17.68 10.95
CA VAL A 679 -6.09 -16.46 11.54
C VAL A 679 -5.88 -15.38 10.47
N TYR A 680 -5.52 -15.77 9.25
CA TYR A 680 -5.26 -14.86 8.12
C TYR A 680 -6.46 -14.62 7.20
N GLY A 681 -7.64 -15.18 7.54
CA GLY A 681 -8.85 -15.02 6.73
C GLY A 681 -8.77 -15.72 5.36
N ILE A 682 -8.23 -16.95 5.32
CA ILE A 682 -8.03 -17.72 4.08
C ILE A 682 -9.36 -18.04 3.40
N SER A 683 -9.37 -18.00 2.06
CA SER A 683 -10.50 -18.48 1.27
C SER A 683 -10.39 -19.99 0.98
N GLU A 684 -11.53 -20.62 0.67
CA GLU A 684 -11.56 -22.03 0.24
C GLU A 684 -10.69 -22.28 -1.00
N PHE A 685 -10.54 -21.26 -1.85
CA PHE A 685 -9.68 -21.34 -3.05
C PHE A 685 -8.20 -21.45 -2.66
N SER A 686 -7.74 -20.52 -1.82
CA SER A 686 -6.33 -20.50 -1.38
C SER A 686 -5.99 -21.72 -0.55
N LEU A 687 -6.87 -22.14 0.37
CA LEU A 687 -6.66 -23.33 1.17
C LEU A 687 -6.57 -24.61 0.30
N ALA A 688 -7.44 -24.73 -0.72
CA ALA A 688 -7.43 -25.85 -1.66
C ALA A 688 -6.09 -25.96 -2.41
N GLU A 689 -5.53 -24.83 -2.85
CA GLU A 689 -4.20 -24.79 -3.49
C GLU A 689 -3.08 -25.16 -2.51
N ASP A 690 -3.10 -24.63 -1.29
CA ASP A 690 -2.05 -24.82 -0.28
C ASP A 690 -1.91 -26.28 0.18
N ILE A 691 -3.01 -26.99 0.32
CA ILE A 691 -3.01 -28.39 0.82
C ILE A 691 -3.28 -29.44 -0.25
N GLY A 692 -3.54 -29.00 -1.50
CA GLY A 692 -3.71 -29.92 -2.65
C GLY A 692 -5.02 -30.70 -2.63
N VAL A 693 -6.11 -30.10 -2.14
CA VAL A 693 -7.45 -30.72 -2.11
C VAL A 693 -8.43 -29.97 -3.02
N SER A 694 -9.62 -30.54 -3.21
CA SER A 694 -10.69 -29.83 -3.92
C SER A 694 -11.21 -28.62 -3.12
N ARG A 695 -11.78 -27.62 -3.82
CA ARG A 695 -12.45 -26.48 -3.16
C ARG A 695 -13.57 -26.92 -2.22
N TYR A 696 -14.29 -27.95 -2.58
CA TYR A 696 -15.37 -28.48 -1.77
C TYR A 696 -14.84 -29.03 -0.43
N GLU A 697 -13.75 -29.80 -0.46
CA GLU A 697 -13.08 -30.32 0.75
C GLU A 697 -12.51 -29.17 1.59
N ALA A 698 -11.83 -28.20 0.96
CA ALA A 698 -11.27 -27.04 1.66
C ALA A 698 -12.38 -26.24 2.37
N ARG A 699 -13.53 -26.04 1.73
CA ARG A 699 -14.70 -25.40 2.33
C ARG A 699 -15.23 -26.21 3.51
N ALA A 700 -15.36 -27.52 3.34
CA ALA A 700 -15.81 -28.41 4.43
C ALA A 700 -14.87 -28.34 5.63
N TYR A 701 -13.56 -28.26 5.41
CA TYR A 701 -12.58 -28.09 6.50
C TYR A 701 -12.75 -26.75 7.23
N ILE A 702 -12.94 -25.65 6.52
CA ILE A 702 -13.22 -24.34 7.13
C ILE A 702 -14.52 -24.36 7.91
N ASP A 703 -15.59 -24.90 7.33
CA ASP A 703 -16.91 -24.96 7.96
C ASP A 703 -16.87 -25.84 9.22
N ASN A 704 -16.22 -27.00 9.17
CA ASN A 704 -16.05 -27.88 10.32
C ASN A 704 -15.23 -27.21 11.43
N TYR A 705 -14.14 -26.52 11.07
CA TYR A 705 -13.34 -25.76 12.00
C TYR A 705 -14.18 -24.71 12.74
N LEU A 706 -14.90 -23.85 12.00
CA LEU A 706 -15.72 -22.77 12.56
C LEU A 706 -16.95 -23.29 13.33
N ASN A 707 -17.43 -24.49 13.04
CA ASN A 707 -18.51 -25.14 13.81
C ASN A 707 -18.02 -25.73 15.13
N ASN A 708 -16.77 -26.20 15.18
CA ASN A 708 -16.15 -26.72 16.39
C ASN A 708 -15.62 -25.60 17.29
N TYR A 709 -15.03 -24.57 16.70
CA TYR A 709 -14.51 -23.37 17.40
C TYR A 709 -15.50 -22.21 17.26
N ARG A 710 -16.61 -22.28 17.96
CA ARG A 710 -17.71 -21.30 17.84
C ARG A 710 -17.28 -19.89 18.27
N GLY A 711 -16.49 -19.79 19.34
CA GLY A 711 -15.95 -18.51 19.81
C GLY A 711 -15.11 -17.81 18.74
N VAL A 712 -14.31 -18.56 17.98
CA VAL A 712 -13.55 -18.03 16.85
C VAL A 712 -14.48 -17.51 15.77
N LYS A 713 -15.53 -18.24 15.42
CA LYS A 713 -16.54 -17.81 14.43
C LYS A 713 -17.21 -16.50 14.83
N GLU A 714 -17.66 -16.41 16.09
CA GLU A 714 -18.29 -15.20 16.64
C GLU A 714 -17.34 -14.03 16.66
N TYR A 715 -16.09 -14.24 17.08
CA TYR A 715 -15.03 -13.23 17.04
C TYR A 715 -14.81 -12.70 15.63
N MET A 716 -14.70 -13.57 14.62
CA MET A 716 -14.49 -13.16 13.23
C MET A 716 -15.60 -12.22 12.73
N HIS A 717 -16.85 -12.54 13.04
CA HIS A 717 -17.97 -11.67 12.65
C HIS A 717 -17.96 -10.34 13.41
N LYS A 718 -17.72 -10.40 14.71
CA LYS A 718 -17.75 -9.25 15.60
C LYS A 718 -16.65 -8.24 15.25
N VAL A 719 -15.39 -8.69 15.13
CA VAL A 719 -14.27 -7.78 14.89
C VAL A 719 -14.39 -7.03 13.57
N VAL A 720 -14.93 -7.66 12.52
CA VAL A 720 -15.18 -7.01 11.24
C VAL A 720 -16.32 -6.00 11.34
N ALA A 721 -17.40 -6.34 12.06
CA ALA A 721 -18.54 -5.44 12.28
C ALA A 721 -18.12 -4.22 13.10
N ASP A 722 -17.43 -4.42 14.21
CA ASP A 722 -16.93 -3.35 15.07
C ASP A 722 -15.95 -2.44 14.31
N ALA A 723 -14.98 -3.04 13.59
CA ALA A 723 -14.02 -2.27 12.80
C ALA A 723 -14.67 -1.46 11.67
N ARG A 724 -15.77 -1.95 11.08
CA ARG A 724 -16.53 -1.21 10.06
C ARG A 724 -17.26 -0.01 10.65
N GLU A 725 -17.74 -0.12 11.89
CA GLU A 725 -18.41 0.97 12.60
C GLU A 725 -17.43 2.04 13.07
N ILE A 726 -16.38 1.65 13.82
CA ILE A 726 -15.43 2.57 14.46
C ILE A 726 -14.29 3.04 13.53
N GLY A 727 -14.05 2.33 12.39
CA GLY A 727 -13.04 2.68 11.40
C GLY A 727 -11.65 2.10 11.64
N TYR A 728 -11.42 1.38 12.72
CA TYR A 728 -10.13 0.75 13.03
C TYR A 728 -10.33 -0.57 13.77
N THR A 729 -9.24 -1.31 13.92
CA THR A 729 -9.14 -2.47 14.82
C THR A 729 -7.95 -2.27 15.77
N GLU A 730 -7.98 -2.90 16.94
CA GLU A 730 -6.94 -2.71 17.96
C GLU A 730 -6.48 -4.02 18.60
N THR A 731 -5.25 -4.00 19.14
CA THR A 731 -4.66 -5.09 19.93
C THR A 731 -5.12 -5.03 21.38
N LEU A 732 -4.77 -6.05 22.18
CA LEU A 732 -5.00 -6.05 23.65
C LEU A 732 -4.29 -4.89 24.38
N TYR A 733 -3.29 -4.29 23.76
CA TYR A 733 -2.52 -3.17 24.31
C TYR A 733 -2.89 -1.82 23.72
N GLY A 734 -3.97 -1.76 22.92
CA GLY A 734 -4.50 -0.50 22.37
C GLY A 734 -3.79 -0.03 21.11
N ARG A 735 -2.92 -0.85 20.48
CA ARG A 735 -2.36 -0.53 19.16
C ARG A 735 -3.45 -0.52 18.12
N ARG A 736 -3.64 0.59 17.42
CA ARG A 736 -4.71 0.74 16.42
C ARG A 736 -4.19 0.60 15.02
N ARG A 737 -5.03 0.03 14.17
CA ARG A 737 -4.87 0.06 12.72
C ARG A 737 -6.15 0.56 12.08
N TYR A 738 -6.07 1.72 11.44
CA TYR A 738 -7.18 2.31 10.72
C TYR A 738 -7.39 1.58 9.39
N ILE A 739 -8.65 1.28 9.05
CA ILE A 739 -9.01 0.47 7.88
C ILE A 739 -10.20 1.12 7.17
N PRO A 740 -10.03 2.27 6.54
CA PRO A 740 -11.11 2.97 5.83
C PRO A 740 -11.69 2.14 4.68
N GLU A 741 -10.90 1.22 4.09
CA GLU A 741 -11.30 0.34 3.01
C GLU A 741 -12.42 -0.64 3.37
N LEU A 742 -12.75 -0.83 4.65
CA LEU A 742 -13.90 -1.64 5.09
C LEU A 742 -15.24 -1.09 4.61
N LYS A 743 -15.31 0.22 4.32
CA LYS A 743 -16.49 0.89 3.77
C LYS A 743 -16.49 0.96 2.25
N SER A 744 -15.48 0.43 1.57
CA SER A 744 -15.39 0.48 0.11
C SER A 744 -16.51 -0.28 -0.57
N SER A 745 -17.06 0.30 -1.63
CA SER A 745 -18.05 -0.34 -2.51
C SER A 745 -17.43 -1.48 -3.34
N ASN A 746 -16.10 -1.46 -3.55
CA ASN A 746 -15.38 -2.50 -4.28
C ASN A 746 -15.22 -3.76 -3.41
N PHE A 747 -15.82 -4.86 -3.84
CA PHE A 747 -15.79 -6.14 -3.13
C PHE A 747 -14.36 -6.63 -2.83
N ASN A 748 -13.44 -6.54 -3.79
CA ASN A 748 -12.07 -7.03 -3.61
C ASN A 748 -11.29 -6.19 -2.58
N VAL A 749 -11.45 -4.87 -2.61
CA VAL A 749 -10.86 -3.94 -1.64
C VAL A 749 -11.42 -4.22 -0.26
N ARG A 750 -12.74 -4.30 -0.14
CA ARG A 750 -13.42 -4.58 1.12
C ARG A 750 -13.05 -5.95 1.71
N SER A 751 -13.04 -7.01 0.89
CA SER A 751 -12.62 -8.35 1.33
C SER A 751 -11.15 -8.40 1.79
N GLY A 752 -10.27 -7.61 1.15
CA GLY A 752 -8.91 -7.42 1.62
C GLY A 752 -8.86 -6.73 2.99
N ALA A 753 -9.66 -5.69 3.18
CA ALA A 753 -9.78 -4.94 4.43
C ALA A 753 -10.36 -5.80 5.58
N GLU A 754 -11.34 -6.66 5.30
CA GLU A 754 -11.89 -7.61 6.27
C GLU A 754 -10.81 -8.57 6.79
N ARG A 755 -9.92 -9.06 5.92
CA ARG A 755 -8.78 -9.89 6.35
C ARG A 755 -7.78 -9.12 7.22
N ILE A 756 -7.55 -7.85 6.92
CA ILE A 756 -6.71 -6.98 7.76
C ILE A 756 -7.35 -6.80 9.14
N ALA A 757 -8.65 -6.58 9.21
CA ALA A 757 -9.38 -6.43 10.47
C ALA A 757 -9.34 -7.72 11.34
N LEU A 758 -9.41 -8.87 10.72
CA LEU A 758 -9.30 -10.18 11.39
C LEU A 758 -7.90 -10.44 11.95
N ASN A 759 -6.88 -10.18 11.15
CA ASN A 759 -5.49 -10.54 11.45
C ASN A 759 -4.81 -9.57 12.44
N THR A 760 -5.09 -8.27 12.34
CA THR A 760 -4.35 -7.24 13.09
C THR A 760 -4.43 -7.40 14.61
N PRO A 761 -5.57 -7.69 15.24
CA PRO A 761 -5.63 -7.88 16.70
C PRO A 761 -4.78 -9.07 17.18
N ILE A 762 -4.71 -10.13 16.39
CA ILE A 762 -3.99 -11.36 16.74
C ILE A 762 -2.48 -11.15 16.54
N GLN A 763 -2.09 -10.78 15.32
CA GLN A 763 -0.68 -10.60 14.97
C GLN A 763 -0.05 -9.41 15.69
N GLY A 764 -0.81 -8.32 15.87
CA GLY A 764 -0.33 -7.15 16.60
C GLY A 764 -0.19 -7.43 18.10
N THR A 765 -1.12 -8.17 18.71
CA THR A 765 -0.96 -8.57 20.12
C THR A 765 0.22 -9.52 20.31
N ALA A 766 0.45 -10.46 19.39
CA ALA A 766 1.66 -11.29 19.42
C ALA A 766 2.94 -10.43 19.32
N ALA A 767 2.94 -9.42 18.46
CA ALA A 767 4.06 -8.47 18.36
C ALA A 767 4.25 -7.64 19.65
N ASP A 768 3.17 -7.21 20.30
CA ASP A 768 3.24 -6.49 21.57
C ASP A 768 3.79 -7.39 22.69
N LEU A 769 3.39 -8.66 22.73
CA LEU A 769 3.88 -9.64 23.70
C LEU A 769 5.39 -9.92 23.54
N ILE A 770 5.88 -10.12 22.30
CA ILE A 770 7.32 -10.34 22.09
C ILE A 770 8.14 -9.11 22.44
N LYS A 771 7.65 -7.90 22.17
CA LYS A 771 8.29 -6.64 22.55
C LYS A 771 8.39 -6.50 24.08
N LEU A 772 7.31 -6.79 24.78
CA LEU A 772 7.32 -6.83 26.25
C LEU A 772 8.28 -7.89 26.79
N ALA A 773 8.34 -9.07 26.15
CA ALA A 773 9.30 -10.12 26.51
C ALA A 773 10.74 -9.65 26.34
N MET A 774 11.07 -8.98 25.23
CA MET A 774 12.38 -8.39 24.99
C MET A 774 12.79 -7.44 26.12
N ILE A 775 11.89 -6.54 26.53
CA ILE A 775 12.15 -5.57 27.59
C ILE A 775 12.39 -6.30 28.93
N ARG A 776 11.56 -7.28 29.29
CA ARG A 776 11.70 -8.05 30.53
C ARG A 776 12.96 -8.89 30.54
N VAL A 777 13.25 -9.60 29.46
CA VAL A 777 14.45 -10.43 29.31
C VAL A 777 15.70 -9.55 29.43
N GLU A 778 15.79 -8.44 28.72
CA GLU A 778 16.93 -7.51 28.78
C GLU A 778 17.15 -6.99 30.21
N ASN A 779 16.07 -6.59 30.91
CA ASN A 779 16.15 -6.11 32.29
C ASN A 779 16.59 -7.22 33.26
N ALA A 780 16.02 -8.41 33.13
CA ALA A 780 16.35 -9.54 33.99
C ALA A 780 17.77 -10.06 33.77
N LEU A 781 18.27 -10.04 32.52
CA LEU A 781 19.67 -10.36 32.21
C LEU A 781 20.62 -9.35 32.84
N ASN A 782 20.37 -8.05 32.63
CA ASN A 782 21.21 -6.98 33.19
C ASN A 782 21.28 -7.05 34.73
N GLU A 783 20.19 -7.44 35.40
CA GLU A 783 20.14 -7.57 36.86
C GLU A 783 20.86 -8.80 37.38
N LYS A 784 20.68 -9.97 36.75
CA LYS A 784 21.10 -11.26 37.30
C LYS A 784 22.31 -11.87 36.60
N TYR A 785 22.47 -11.64 35.32
CA TYR A 785 23.52 -12.20 34.47
C TYR A 785 24.07 -11.15 33.50
N PRO A 786 24.79 -10.13 33.98
CA PRO A 786 25.24 -9.00 33.16
C PRO A 786 26.16 -9.40 31.99
N ASP A 787 26.76 -10.58 32.05
CA ASP A 787 27.58 -11.15 30.98
C ASP A 787 26.73 -11.83 29.87
N ALA A 788 25.44 -12.04 30.12
CA ALA A 788 24.48 -12.53 29.12
C ALA A 788 23.78 -11.37 28.39
N GLN A 789 23.66 -11.46 27.07
CA GLN A 789 23.23 -10.34 26.24
C GLN A 789 22.16 -10.79 25.23
N LEU A 790 21.04 -10.07 25.17
CA LEU A 790 20.04 -10.24 24.10
C LEU A 790 20.65 -9.70 22.80
N LEU A 791 20.67 -10.53 21.75
CA LEU A 791 21.27 -10.19 20.46
C LEU A 791 20.26 -9.98 19.35
N LEU A 792 19.34 -10.93 19.15
CA LEU A 792 18.39 -10.91 18.05
C LEU A 792 16.98 -11.24 18.49
N GLN A 793 16.04 -10.70 17.74
CA GLN A 793 14.64 -11.13 17.70
C GLN A 793 14.31 -11.55 16.28
N VAL A 794 13.82 -12.76 16.09
CA VAL A 794 13.45 -13.32 14.78
C VAL A 794 12.09 -14.00 14.89
N HIS A 795 11.07 -13.43 14.24
CA HIS A 795 9.67 -13.87 14.36
C HIS A 795 9.19 -13.93 15.81
N ASP A 796 9.06 -15.13 16.39
CA ASP A 796 8.57 -15.37 17.74
C ASP A 796 9.70 -15.84 18.67
N GLU A 797 10.98 -15.78 18.21
CA GLU A 797 12.15 -16.26 18.95
C GLU A 797 13.06 -15.10 19.40
N LEU A 798 13.69 -15.29 20.57
CA LEU A 798 14.72 -14.42 21.15
C LEU A 798 16.05 -15.18 21.25
N ILE A 799 17.14 -14.53 20.79
CA ILE A 799 18.48 -15.11 20.80
C ILE A 799 19.37 -14.34 21.77
N VAL A 800 19.89 -15.04 22.77
CA VAL A 800 20.76 -14.53 23.82
C VAL A 800 22.14 -15.18 23.73
N GLU A 801 23.21 -14.41 23.85
CA GLU A 801 24.56 -14.91 24.02
C GLU A 801 24.93 -14.90 25.52
N CYS A 802 25.44 -16.01 26.05
CA CYS A 802 25.87 -16.06 27.44
C CYS A 802 27.08 -16.98 27.65
N PRO A 803 27.85 -16.82 28.73
CA PRO A 803 28.87 -17.75 29.12
C PRO A 803 28.35 -19.18 29.27
N GLU A 804 29.10 -20.18 28.77
CA GLU A 804 28.66 -21.56 28.75
C GLU A 804 28.30 -22.12 30.14
N GLY A 805 29.02 -21.68 31.20
CA GLY A 805 28.80 -22.14 32.56
C GLY A 805 27.46 -21.74 33.20
N ILE A 806 26.76 -20.76 32.63
CA ILE A 806 25.44 -20.27 33.12
C ILE A 806 24.32 -20.48 32.09
N ALA A 807 24.56 -21.26 31.02
CA ALA A 807 23.63 -21.40 29.91
C ALA A 807 22.26 -21.95 30.35
N GLN A 808 22.22 -22.93 31.24
CA GLN A 808 21.00 -23.54 31.75
C GLN A 808 20.15 -22.55 32.55
N GLU A 809 20.79 -21.75 33.40
CA GLU A 809 20.14 -20.73 34.21
C GLU A 809 19.60 -19.61 33.35
N VAL A 810 20.36 -19.17 32.33
CA VAL A 810 19.93 -18.15 31.37
C VAL A 810 18.79 -18.64 30.53
N ALA A 811 18.83 -19.88 30.00
CA ALA A 811 17.73 -20.48 29.26
C ALA A 811 16.44 -20.53 30.10
N ALA A 812 16.53 -20.98 31.36
CA ALA A 812 15.39 -20.99 32.26
C ALA A 812 14.87 -19.58 32.60
N LEU A 813 15.76 -18.59 32.73
CA LEU A 813 15.37 -17.20 32.94
C LEU A 813 14.57 -16.66 31.74
N VAL A 814 15.12 -16.83 30.54
CA VAL A 814 14.51 -16.30 29.31
C VAL A 814 13.13 -16.93 29.07
N SER A 815 13.01 -18.26 29.14
CA SER A 815 11.72 -18.96 29.08
C SER A 815 10.72 -18.38 30.08
N ARG A 816 11.10 -18.27 31.33
CA ARG A 816 10.22 -17.77 32.40
C ARG A 816 9.76 -16.33 32.16
N GLU A 817 10.66 -15.42 31.74
CA GLU A 817 10.28 -14.04 31.46
C GLU A 817 9.36 -13.91 30.23
N MET A 818 9.57 -14.76 29.21
CA MET A 818 8.68 -14.85 28.05
C MET A 818 7.30 -15.40 28.44
N GLU A 819 7.23 -16.49 29.21
CA GLU A 819 5.97 -17.11 29.60
C GLU A 819 5.11 -16.24 30.53
N ASN A 820 5.76 -15.46 31.39
CA ASN A 820 5.07 -14.59 32.35
C ASN A 820 4.87 -13.16 31.88
N VAL A 821 5.08 -12.88 30.60
CA VAL A 821 4.99 -11.49 30.07
C VAL A 821 3.59 -10.92 30.19
N ALA A 822 2.56 -11.75 30.11
CA ALA A 822 1.15 -11.38 30.22
C ALA A 822 0.31 -12.49 30.88
N SER A 823 -0.83 -12.08 31.45
CA SER A 823 -1.82 -13.01 32.00
C SER A 823 -2.95 -13.21 31.00
N LEU A 824 -2.84 -14.24 30.17
CA LEU A 824 -3.88 -14.64 29.23
C LEU A 824 -4.75 -15.76 29.84
N SER A 825 -5.90 -16.04 29.23
CA SER A 825 -6.77 -17.17 29.61
C SER A 825 -6.21 -18.56 29.20
N VAL A 826 -5.06 -18.54 28.50
CA VAL A 826 -4.29 -19.74 28.15
C VAL A 826 -2.83 -19.50 28.53
N PRO A 827 -2.05 -20.53 28.91
CA PRO A 827 -0.65 -20.32 29.22
C PRO A 827 0.14 -19.93 27.98
N LEU A 828 1.06 -18.99 28.13
CA LEU A 828 2.12 -18.79 27.15
C LEU A 828 3.22 -19.82 27.43
N THR A 829 3.78 -20.41 26.40
CA THR A 829 4.87 -21.41 26.52
C THR A 829 6.02 -20.99 25.63
N ALA A 830 7.21 -20.93 26.19
CA ALA A 830 8.44 -20.63 25.46
C ALA A 830 9.49 -21.71 25.75
N GLU A 831 9.92 -22.41 24.70
CA GLU A 831 10.96 -23.44 24.83
C GLU A 831 12.31 -22.77 24.56
N ALA A 832 13.24 -22.93 25.51
CA ALA A 832 14.62 -22.44 25.36
C ALA A 832 15.61 -23.60 25.29
N LYS A 833 16.50 -23.54 24.30
CA LYS A 833 17.64 -24.45 24.13
C LYS A 833 18.92 -23.63 23.98
N PHE A 834 20.05 -24.28 24.06
CA PHE A 834 21.34 -23.60 23.85
C PHE A 834 22.33 -24.50 23.10
N GLY A 835 23.26 -23.86 22.38
CA GLY A 835 24.23 -24.55 21.55
C GLY A 835 25.39 -23.65 21.13
N LYS A 836 26.36 -24.24 20.41
CA LYS A 836 27.53 -23.53 19.90
C LYS A 836 27.27 -22.80 18.57
N SER A 837 26.07 -22.90 18.06
CA SER A 837 25.62 -22.19 16.87
C SER A 837 24.11 -21.94 17.01
N TRP A 838 23.58 -20.99 16.20
CA TRP A 838 22.13 -20.76 16.16
C TRP A 838 21.34 -22.01 15.72
N TYR A 839 21.96 -22.83 14.85
CA TYR A 839 21.34 -24.10 14.46
C TYR A 839 21.20 -25.09 15.60
N GLU A 840 22.23 -25.22 16.44
CA GLU A 840 22.23 -26.14 17.59
C GLU A 840 21.34 -25.68 18.74
N ALA A 841 21.17 -24.35 18.88
CA ALA A 841 20.32 -23.75 19.91
C ALA A 841 18.81 -23.90 19.59
N LYS A 842 18.46 -24.26 18.35
CA LYS A 842 17.06 -24.42 17.92
C LYS A 842 16.60 -25.90 17.99
#